data_e47cd48bcb563b5df467a6505d19294d
#
_entry.id   e47cd48bcb563b5df467a6505d19294d
#
_cell.length_a   1.000
_cell.length_b   1.000
_cell.length_c   1.000
_cell.angle_alpha   90.00
_cell.angle_beta   90.00
_cell.angle_gamma   90.00
#
_symmetry.space_group_name_H-M   'P 1'
#
loop_
_entity.id
_entity.type
_entity.pdbx_description
1 polymer ?
#
loop_
_entity_poly.entity_id
_entity_poly.type
_entity_poly.pdbx_seq_one_letter_code
_entity_poly.pdbx_strand_id
1 'polypeptide(L)'
;MNMLLHNLKVALRNILKYKVQTLGSILSLAIGMVTLATVHSFLQNFRMASINHEPYYDRVYNLRFDSIQKRQSDHSIRINGDIVRAVKANGGPRCIEQGPYAPNGMLTGGWAEFTLNGNTRRKTPLDAVPLDRNYPNFVGIRSAITGEKIKVLGPHDAIINEKQAKQIFGDKNPVGASIRLSKDYGNYQLRLVDVYQDLSLTEQNSSALFYSPWELEDMDPEQFYAVNLYVVLKEGCTPQQLKAEVNSRLKPLGLKVKTEKLKDRLSEEYSTVAIACSITYLIGSLILLAAIIGFLRMQTQLFWMRRREISLRITNGATRLQLFSMFATEVVMIVLVAYLVAVLMGAWICDYLAKPQFAEITSELGTISHLYLYSLVIGLVVMMLCLAIIWIVLSRICKHSQALESGMRRSHNHWFRNTMLGVQVMISMFFLGVTFCLLCWVGKMADFNHIPDDERAYKQSLFLQTNAAENVQRLRDKLIHLPQVERWIPYSWGFWKVNELAENEEFSKAVWKDDLFVSYSNVTNYRIQMTSDTSYLDFFKIKVNWKPKANRKKCILVNEELYKLMRQYHVAPNDILTVDEMDSYQIAGTFQSVPYEGSMKTDIYSFIVIDPKEAYGATHYILVAKPGEYKEMQVAVDRTIQKLEPAVVKPMSSNLRYYMAREMFALEILQNIAWILAIVSLAICLISIFSTVMLDTQTRKKEVAIRKVNGALTKDIIKIFGRTYLVITLIAMVFAVVAMLLFHIVLSQMFNMVEINPVFPIILSVVIVVGFIAAIIACQVRKIMKVDPSKILAKE
;
A
#
# COMPACT_ATOMS: atom_id res chain seq x y z
N MET A 1 50.92 -1.03 -10.43
CA MET A 1 50.34 0.32 -10.27
C MET A 1 50.13 1.03 -11.62
N ASN A 2 51.07 1.04 -12.55
CA ASN A 2 50.98 1.72 -13.86
C ASN A 2 49.84 1.18 -14.77
N MET A 3 49.56 -0.12 -14.76
CA MET A 3 48.52 -0.74 -15.61
C MET A 3 47.09 -0.39 -15.14
N LEU A 4 46.87 -0.31 -13.84
CA LEU A 4 45.58 0.09 -13.26
C LEU A 4 45.25 1.57 -13.54
N LEU A 5 46.24 2.47 -13.35
CA LEU A 5 46.15 3.89 -13.70
C LEU A 5 45.90 4.13 -15.19
N HIS A 6 46.53 3.32 -16.04
CA HIS A 6 46.33 3.39 -17.50
C HIS A 6 44.86 2.97 -17.83
N ASN A 7 44.38 1.83 -17.28
CA ASN A 7 43.00 1.36 -17.48
C ASN A 7 41.98 2.37 -16.99
N LEU A 8 42.21 3.00 -15.82
CA LEU A 8 41.37 4.06 -15.29
C LEU A 8 41.25 5.28 -16.22
N LYS A 9 42.41 5.74 -16.76
CA LYS A 9 42.46 6.87 -17.70
C LYS A 9 41.73 6.53 -19.02
N VAL A 10 41.88 5.29 -19.51
CA VAL A 10 41.17 4.80 -20.70
C VAL A 10 39.67 4.70 -20.44
N ALA A 11 39.26 4.15 -19.30
CA ALA A 11 37.88 4.05 -18.90
C ALA A 11 37.22 5.43 -18.82
N LEU A 12 37.84 6.40 -18.13
CA LEU A 12 37.31 7.75 -18.01
C LEU A 12 37.16 8.44 -19.38
N ARG A 13 38.16 8.31 -20.27
CA ARG A 13 38.05 8.84 -21.63
C ARG A 13 36.88 8.22 -22.42
N ASN A 14 36.62 6.93 -22.25
CA ASN A 14 35.54 6.21 -22.93
C ASN A 14 34.17 6.65 -22.40
N ILE A 15 34.02 6.75 -21.07
CA ILE A 15 32.84 7.26 -20.41
C ILE A 15 32.47 8.66 -20.94
N LEU A 16 33.47 9.55 -21.03
CA LEU A 16 33.31 10.92 -21.55
C LEU A 16 33.05 10.97 -23.05
N LYS A 17 33.57 10.03 -23.83
CA LYS A 17 33.36 9.96 -25.29
C LYS A 17 31.94 9.54 -25.63
N TYR A 18 31.33 8.63 -24.85
CA TYR A 18 29.99 8.07 -25.08
C TYR A 18 28.96 8.56 -24.03
N LYS A 19 28.93 9.89 -23.79
CA LYS A 19 28.20 10.56 -22.70
C LYS A 19 26.74 10.11 -22.55
N VAL A 20 25.96 10.09 -23.64
CA VAL A 20 24.49 9.78 -23.58
C VAL A 20 24.26 8.34 -23.15
N GLN A 21 25.04 7.43 -23.68
CA GLN A 21 24.91 6.01 -23.38
C GLN A 21 25.34 5.71 -21.92
N THR A 22 26.46 6.28 -21.51
CA THR A 22 26.98 6.11 -20.14
C THR A 22 26.04 6.70 -19.11
N LEU A 23 25.51 7.91 -19.35
CA LEU A 23 24.55 8.56 -18.46
C LEU A 23 23.25 7.73 -18.36
N GLY A 24 22.73 7.25 -19.49
CA GLY A 24 21.57 6.38 -19.52
C GLY A 24 21.78 5.09 -18.71
N SER A 25 22.97 4.48 -18.80
CA SER A 25 23.31 3.29 -18.02
C SER A 25 23.42 3.57 -16.52
N ILE A 26 24.08 4.68 -16.15
CA ILE A 26 24.22 5.09 -14.74
C ILE A 26 22.86 5.33 -14.14
N LEU A 27 21.99 6.12 -14.79
CA LEU A 27 20.66 6.43 -14.29
C LEU A 27 19.79 5.17 -14.20
N SER A 28 19.80 4.32 -15.24
CA SER A 28 18.97 3.10 -15.23
C SER A 28 19.38 2.14 -14.12
N LEU A 29 20.69 1.91 -13.92
CA LEU A 29 21.19 1.06 -12.83
C LEU A 29 20.90 1.68 -11.46
N ALA A 30 21.11 2.99 -11.28
CA ALA A 30 20.84 3.68 -10.03
C ALA A 30 19.37 3.55 -9.62
N ILE A 31 18.44 3.79 -10.54
CA ILE A 31 17.00 3.67 -10.28
C ILE A 31 16.64 2.22 -9.99
N GLY A 32 17.14 1.25 -10.76
CA GLY A 32 16.91 -0.16 -10.50
C GLY A 32 17.40 -0.59 -9.11
N MET A 33 18.59 -0.15 -8.70
CA MET A 33 19.14 -0.45 -7.38
C MET A 33 18.34 0.20 -6.25
N VAL A 34 18.01 1.49 -6.33
CA VAL A 34 17.26 2.18 -5.27
C VAL A 34 15.83 1.65 -5.16
N THR A 35 15.18 1.36 -6.28
CA THR A 35 13.81 0.80 -6.27
C THR A 35 13.78 -0.54 -5.58
N LEU A 36 14.66 -1.48 -5.98
CA LEU A 36 14.69 -2.79 -5.34
C LEU A 36 15.11 -2.72 -3.87
N ALA A 37 16.06 -1.84 -3.53
CA ALA A 37 16.48 -1.64 -2.15
C ALA A 37 15.35 -1.07 -1.27
N THR A 38 14.57 -0.12 -1.78
CA THR A 38 13.41 0.44 -1.09
C THR A 38 12.34 -0.63 -0.85
N VAL A 39 11.99 -1.38 -1.88
CA VAL A 39 11.02 -2.47 -1.77
C VAL A 39 11.51 -3.56 -0.80
N HIS A 40 12.82 -3.90 -0.87
CA HIS A 40 13.41 -4.87 0.04
C HIS A 40 13.38 -4.39 1.49
N SER A 41 13.66 -3.12 1.75
CA SER A 41 13.58 -2.53 3.09
C SER A 41 12.16 -2.63 3.67
N PHE A 42 11.13 -2.25 2.89
CA PHE A 42 9.74 -2.41 3.32
C PHE A 42 9.37 -3.88 3.56
N LEU A 43 9.73 -4.78 2.65
CA LEU A 43 9.45 -6.20 2.83
C LEU A 43 10.15 -6.77 4.08
N GLN A 44 11.37 -6.33 4.36
CA GLN A 44 12.12 -6.75 5.53
C GLN A 44 11.45 -6.21 6.81
N ASN A 45 11.08 -4.93 6.84
CA ASN A 45 10.34 -4.36 7.97
C ASN A 45 9.04 -5.12 8.19
N PHE A 46 8.28 -5.39 7.14
CA PHE A 46 7.04 -6.16 7.22
C PHE A 46 7.28 -7.58 7.75
N ARG A 47 8.30 -8.28 7.25
CA ARG A 47 8.67 -9.61 7.75
C ARG A 47 9.10 -9.59 9.21
N MET A 48 9.93 -8.63 9.61
CA MET A 48 10.36 -8.48 11.00
C MET A 48 9.18 -8.14 11.90
N ALA A 49 8.26 -7.30 11.41
CA ALA A 49 7.02 -6.96 12.09
C ALA A 49 6.05 -8.15 12.22
N SER A 50 6.08 -9.10 11.29
CA SER A 50 5.19 -10.27 11.30
C SER A 50 5.71 -11.47 12.10
N ILE A 51 6.95 -11.41 12.60
CA ILE A 51 7.57 -12.51 13.34
C ILE A 51 7.48 -12.21 14.84
N ASN A 52 6.65 -12.97 15.55
CA ASN A 52 6.74 -13.03 16.98
C ASN A 52 7.92 -13.96 17.36
N HIS A 53 8.87 -13.44 18.11
CA HIS A 53 10.09 -14.16 18.49
C HIS A 53 9.93 -15.07 19.70
N GLU A 54 8.71 -15.18 20.24
CA GLU A 54 8.48 -16.07 21.39
C GLU A 54 8.58 -17.55 20.99
N PRO A 55 9.29 -18.38 21.76
CA PRO A 55 9.58 -19.77 21.39
C PRO A 55 8.32 -20.65 21.28
N TYR A 56 7.22 -20.24 21.91
CA TYR A 56 5.93 -20.94 21.87
C TYR A 56 4.99 -20.45 20.77
N TYR A 57 5.36 -19.46 19.94
CA TYR A 57 4.47 -18.84 18.95
C TYR A 57 3.85 -19.84 17.98
N ASP A 58 4.61 -20.85 17.55
CA ASP A 58 4.11 -21.90 16.67
C ASP A 58 3.06 -22.83 17.32
N ARG A 59 2.89 -22.74 18.65
CA ARG A 59 1.93 -23.52 19.44
C ARG A 59 0.77 -22.69 19.98
N VAL A 60 0.63 -21.44 19.54
CA VAL A 60 -0.48 -20.57 19.92
C VAL A 60 -1.72 -20.87 19.09
N TYR A 61 -2.83 -21.06 19.78
CA TYR A 61 -4.15 -21.30 19.18
C TYR A 61 -5.14 -20.26 19.65
N ASN A 62 -5.98 -19.79 18.72
CA ASN A 62 -7.15 -19.00 19.02
C ASN A 62 -8.35 -19.92 19.24
N LEU A 63 -9.07 -19.70 20.32
CA LEU A 63 -10.30 -20.41 20.63
C LEU A 63 -11.49 -19.54 20.22
N ARG A 64 -12.26 -20.00 19.24
CA ARG A 64 -13.51 -19.39 18.83
C ARG A 64 -14.67 -20.26 19.25
N PHE A 65 -15.79 -19.67 19.66
CA PHE A 65 -16.92 -20.37 20.25
C PHE A 65 -18.15 -20.23 19.36
N ASP A 66 -18.86 -21.35 19.15
CA ASP A 66 -20.14 -21.41 18.43
C ASP A 66 -21.19 -22.03 19.32
N SER A 67 -22.47 -21.70 19.13
CA SER A 67 -23.61 -22.38 19.81
C SER A 67 -23.78 -23.80 19.28
N ILE A 68 -24.09 -24.75 20.20
CA ILE A 68 -24.45 -26.14 19.84
C ILE A 68 -25.87 -26.17 19.26
N GLN A 69 -26.79 -25.38 19.83
CA GLN A 69 -28.11 -25.17 19.26
C GLN A 69 -27.98 -24.20 18.13
N LYS A 70 -28.05 -24.69 16.91
CA LYS A 70 -28.04 -23.87 15.70
C LYS A 70 -29.23 -22.89 15.70
N ARG A 71 -29.14 -21.77 16.37
CA ARG A 71 -29.75 -20.54 15.94
C ARG A 71 -28.84 -20.00 14.84
N GLN A 72 -29.29 -20.01 13.64
CA GLN A 72 -28.52 -19.89 12.41
C GLN A 72 -27.89 -18.50 12.17
N SER A 73 -27.93 -17.59 13.14
CA SER A 73 -27.48 -16.20 13.04
C SER A 73 -26.21 -15.83 13.83
N ASP A 74 -25.64 -16.73 14.65
CA ASP A 74 -24.47 -16.42 15.47
C ASP A 74 -23.19 -16.98 14.87
N HIS A 75 -22.43 -16.14 14.14
CA HIS A 75 -21.15 -16.53 13.53
C HIS A 75 -19.96 -16.49 14.50
N SER A 76 -20.04 -15.79 15.61
CA SER A 76 -19.08 -15.90 16.71
C SER A 76 -19.69 -15.42 18.01
N ILE A 77 -19.68 -16.29 19.01
CA ILE A 77 -20.11 -15.90 20.35
C ILE A 77 -19.06 -15.02 20.98
N ARG A 78 -19.47 -13.88 21.49
CA ARG A 78 -18.60 -12.97 22.26
C ARG A 78 -18.11 -13.71 23.51
N ILE A 79 -16.82 -13.64 23.76
CA ILE A 79 -16.18 -14.32 24.87
C ILE A 79 -16.40 -13.44 26.12
N ASN A 80 -17.22 -13.92 27.02
CA ASN A 80 -17.50 -13.27 28.30
C ASN A 80 -16.83 -14.00 29.47
N GLY A 81 -16.97 -13.46 30.69
CA GLY A 81 -16.39 -14.06 31.89
C GLY A 81 -16.85 -15.49 32.15
N ASP A 82 -18.10 -15.86 31.80
CA ASP A 82 -18.63 -17.23 32.00
C ASP A 82 -17.87 -18.24 31.15
N ILE A 83 -17.57 -17.90 29.90
CA ILE A 83 -16.78 -18.76 29.00
C ILE A 83 -15.36 -18.92 29.54
N VAL A 84 -14.74 -17.83 29.99
CA VAL A 84 -13.37 -17.88 30.55
C VAL A 84 -13.35 -18.72 31.84
N ARG A 85 -14.33 -18.54 32.73
CA ARG A 85 -14.49 -19.36 33.94
C ARG A 85 -14.68 -20.83 33.60
N ALA A 86 -15.50 -21.14 32.60
CA ALA A 86 -15.73 -22.54 32.17
C ALA A 86 -14.44 -23.18 31.61
N VAL A 87 -13.68 -22.45 30.83
CA VAL A 87 -12.38 -22.95 30.30
C VAL A 87 -11.37 -23.16 31.42
N LYS A 88 -11.27 -22.24 32.39
CA LYS A 88 -10.32 -22.31 33.52
C LYS A 88 -10.76 -23.26 34.64
N ALA A 89 -12.03 -23.68 34.69
CA ALA A 89 -12.56 -24.52 35.77
C ALA A 89 -11.67 -25.75 36.01
N ASN A 90 -11.55 -26.16 37.28
CA ASN A 90 -10.78 -27.33 37.72
C ASN A 90 -9.30 -27.30 37.23
N GLY A 91 -8.65 -26.17 37.32
CA GLY A 91 -7.24 -26.01 36.95
C GLY A 91 -6.95 -25.94 35.45
N GLY A 92 -7.97 -25.72 34.64
CA GLY A 92 -7.83 -25.56 33.18
C GLY A 92 -7.65 -26.89 32.38
N PRO A 93 -7.65 -26.82 31.06
CA PRO A 93 -7.38 -27.95 30.20
C PRO A 93 -5.93 -28.47 30.37
N ARG A 94 -5.75 -29.79 30.40
CA ARG A 94 -4.40 -30.39 30.52
C ARG A 94 -3.51 -30.14 29.30
N CYS A 95 -4.13 -29.87 28.16
CA CYS A 95 -3.45 -29.56 26.91
C CYS A 95 -3.01 -28.10 26.79
N ILE A 96 -3.37 -27.22 27.72
CA ILE A 96 -2.94 -25.83 27.76
C ILE A 96 -1.69 -25.71 28.65
N GLU A 97 -0.62 -25.14 28.08
CA GLU A 97 0.61 -24.80 28.82
C GLU A 97 0.49 -23.43 29.47
N GLN A 98 -0.05 -22.46 28.73
CA GLN A 98 -0.23 -21.06 29.15
C GLN A 98 -1.56 -20.50 28.62
N GLY A 99 -2.16 -19.59 29.38
CA GLY A 99 -3.43 -18.94 29.03
C GLY A 99 -4.62 -19.53 29.77
N PRO A 100 -5.84 -19.17 29.39
CA PRO A 100 -6.15 -18.33 28.23
C PRO A 100 -5.82 -16.86 28.45
N TYR A 101 -5.42 -16.17 27.37
CA TYR A 101 -5.18 -14.73 27.32
C TYR A 101 -6.11 -14.07 26.33
N ALA A 102 -6.67 -12.91 26.66
CA ALA A 102 -7.54 -12.21 25.77
C ALA A 102 -7.16 -10.73 25.65
N PRO A 103 -6.95 -10.23 24.41
CA PRO A 103 -7.20 -8.83 24.14
C PRO A 103 -8.70 -8.65 23.99
N ASN A 104 -9.28 -7.68 24.68
CA ASN A 104 -10.64 -7.26 24.39
C ASN A 104 -10.67 -6.46 23.07
N GLY A 105 -11.88 -6.28 22.54
CA GLY A 105 -12.06 -5.46 21.36
C GLY A 105 -11.54 -4.04 21.58
N MET A 106 -10.97 -3.44 20.54
CA MET A 106 -10.49 -2.07 20.58
C MET A 106 -11.65 -1.11 20.75
N LEU A 107 -11.59 -0.26 21.76
CA LEU A 107 -12.54 0.82 21.99
C LEU A 107 -12.06 2.04 21.19
N THR A 108 -12.79 2.38 20.15
CA THR A 108 -12.48 3.50 19.24
C THR A 108 -13.41 4.68 19.48
N GLY A 109 -12.96 5.87 19.10
CA GLY A 109 -13.78 7.08 19.10
C GLY A 109 -13.85 7.84 20.41
N GLY A 110 -13.21 7.35 21.48
CA GLY A 110 -13.13 8.05 22.75
C GLY A 110 -11.90 8.94 22.89
N TRP A 111 -11.67 9.44 24.09
CA TRP A 111 -10.50 10.23 24.41
C TRP A 111 -9.89 9.82 25.76
N ALA A 112 -8.59 10.10 25.90
CA ALA A 112 -7.84 9.94 27.13
C ALA A 112 -7.31 11.30 27.58
N GLU A 113 -7.44 11.60 28.89
CA GLU A 113 -6.85 12.77 29.54
C GLU A 113 -5.70 12.32 30.44
N PHE A 114 -4.53 12.85 30.19
CA PHE A 114 -3.30 12.56 30.91
C PHE A 114 -2.95 13.71 31.85
N THR A 115 -2.69 13.41 33.11
CA THR A 115 -2.24 14.39 34.09
C THR A 115 -0.88 13.98 34.62
N LEU A 116 0.16 14.79 34.38
CA LEU A 116 1.51 14.58 34.88
C LEU A 116 1.80 15.58 36.00
N ASN A 117 2.27 15.06 37.16
CA ASN A 117 2.65 15.85 38.34
C ASN A 117 1.56 16.84 38.82
N GLY A 118 0.29 16.48 38.66
CA GLY A 118 -0.85 17.24 39.17
C GLY A 118 -1.23 18.51 38.40
N ASN A 119 -0.37 19.03 37.52
CA ASN A 119 -0.58 20.35 36.91
C ASN A 119 -0.68 20.37 35.37
N THR A 120 -0.14 19.38 34.67
CA THR A 120 -0.14 19.40 33.21
C THR A 120 -1.20 18.45 32.68
N ARG A 121 -2.35 18.98 32.25
CA ARG A 121 -3.40 18.20 31.59
C ARG A 121 -3.16 18.14 30.10
N ARG A 122 -3.19 16.93 29.53
CA ARG A 122 -3.09 16.66 28.09
C ARG A 122 -4.22 15.75 27.67
N LYS A 123 -4.99 16.12 26.67
CA LYS A 123 -6.15 15.39 26.20
C LYS A 123 -6.00 15.06 24.72
N THR A 124 -6.28 13.83 24.35
CA THR A 124 -6.16 13.38 22.96
C THR A 124 -7.21 12.32 22.65
N PRO A 125 -7.79 12.34 21.44
CA PRO A 125 -8.47 11.18 20.93
C PRO A 125 -7.49 10.02 20.88
N LEU A 126 -7.85 8.88 21.42
CA LEU A 126 -6.97 7.73 21.54
C LEU A 126 -7.80 6.45 21.58
N ASP A 127 -7.37 5.46 20.85
CA ASP A 127 -7.93 4.13 20.95
C ASP A 127 -7.42 3.45 22.22
N ALA A 128 -8.32 2.79 22.92
CA ALA A 128 -7.99 2.10 24.16
C ALA A 128 -8.33 0.60 24.03
N VAL A 129 -7.41 -0.25 24.46
CA VAL A 129 -7.57 -1.70 24.40
C VAL A 129 -7.44 -2.27 25.81
N PRO A 130 -8.54 -2.74 26.41
CA PRO A 130 -8.46 -3.48 27.64
C PRO A 130 -7.80 -4.86 27.40
N LEU A 131 -6.85 -5.23 28.25
CA LEU A 131 -6.07 -6.44 28.12
C LEU A 131 -6.14 -7.28 29.41
N ASP A 132 -6.00 -8.59 29.24
CA ASP A 132 -5.59 -9.44 30.36
C ASP A 132 -4.24 -8.98 30.90
N ARG A 133 -4.07 -8.95 32.22
CA ARG A 133 -2.85 -8.48 32.90
C ARG A 133 -1.55 -9.15 32.45
N ASN A 134 -1.62 -10.41 32.02
CA ASN A 134 -0.48 -11.19 31.54
C ASN A 134 -0.29 -11.12 30.01
N TYR A 135 -1.21 -10.51 29.29
CA TYR A 135 -1.16 -10.44 27.83
C TYR A 135 0.11 -9.76 27.31
N PRO A 136 0.62 -8.66 27.90
CA PRO A 136 1.88 -8.05 27.45
C PRO A 136 3.07 -8.99 27.47
N ASN A 137 3.19 -9.83 28.50
CA ASN A 137 4.23 -10.85 28.58
C ASN A 137 4.04 -11.96 27.54
N PHE A 138 2.79 -12.39 27.32
CA PHE A 138 2.44 -13.41 26.33
C PHE A 138 2.80 -12.97 24.91
N VAL A 139 2.54 -11.73 24.56
CA VAL A 139 2.87 -11.16 23.25
C VAL A 139 4.36 -10.78 23.14
N GLY A 140 5.05 -10.66 24.27
CA GLY A 140 6.46 -10.26 24.31
C GLY A 140 6.67 -8.76 24.16
N ILE A 141 5.70 -7.94 24.60
CA ILE A 141 5.81 -6.47 24.59
C ILE A 141 7.00 -6.01 25.41
N ARG A 142 7.84 -5.14 24.83
CA ARG A 142 9.04 -4.60 25.49
C ARG A 142 8.86 -3.14 25.85
N SER A 143 9.41 -2.76 26.98
CA SER A 143 9.53 -1.37 27.40
C SER A 143 10.46 -0.60 26.46
N ALA A 144 10.03 0.56 25.99
CA ALA A 144 10.88 1.49 25.25
C ALA A 144 11.91 2.20 26.17
N ILE A 145 11.67 2.16 27.49
CA ILE A 145 12.53 2.82 28.49
C ILE A 145 13.65 1.87 28.93
N THR A 146 13.31 0.63 29.27
CA THR A 146 14.25 -0.33 29.84
C THR A 146 14.76 -1.38 28.86
N GLY A 147 14.05 -1.59 27.74
CA GLY A 147 14.29 -2.67 26.78
C GLY A 147 13.84 -4.06 27.27
N GLU A 148 13.42 -4.18 28.53
CA GLU A 148 12.96 -5.43 29.11
C GLU A 148 11.50 -5.75 28.72
N LYS A 149 11.11 -7.02 28.84
CA LYS A 149 9.72 -7.43 28.64
C LYS A 149 8.82 -6.89 29.76
N ILE A 150 7.68 -6.35 29.36
CA ILE A 150 6.62 -5.97 30.29
C ILE A 150 5.91 -7.24 30.74
N LYS A 151 6.08 -7.62 32.00
CA LYS A 151 5.65 -8.94 32.51
C LYS A 151 4.17 -8.99 32.84
N VAL A 152 3.70 -8.08 33.67
CA VAL A 152 2.33 -8.07 34.19
C VAL A 152 1.88 -6.64 34.40
N LEU A 153 0.64 -6.32 34.05
CA LEU A 153 -0.02 -5.06 34.41
C LEU A 153 -0.81 -5.24 35.70
N GLY A 154 -0.70 -4.28 36.60
CA GLY A 154 -1.57 -4.21 37.77
C GLY A 154 -2.98 -3.77 37.42
N PRO A 155 -3.94 -3.91 38.37
CA PRO A 155 -5.26 -3.32 38.21
C PRO A 155 -5.14 -1.82 37.98
N HIS A 156 -5.81 -1.31 36.93
CA HIS A 156 -5.76 0.09 36.55
C HIS A 156 -4.39 0.60 36.03
N ASP A 157 -3.44 -0.29 35.73
CA ASP A 157 -2.19 0.07 35.07
C ASP A 157 -2.44 0.19 33.54
N ALA A 158 -1.72 1.12 32.92
CA ALA A 158 -1.77 1.35 31.47
C ALA A 158 -0.35 1.47 30.91
N ILE A 159 -0.20 1.09 29.67
CA ILE A 159 1.00 1.30 28.86
C ILE A 159 0.63 1.99 27.55
N ILE A 160 1.52 2.84 27.06
CA ILE A 160 1.30 3.60 25.84
C ILE A 160 2.49 3.41 24.87
N ASN A 161 2.23 3.52 23.59
CA ASN A 161 3.24 3.45 22.55
C ASN A 161 4.24 4.61 22.62
N GLU A 162 5.52 4.37 22.31
CA GLU A 162 6.59 5.37 22.32
C GLU A 162 6.26 6.61 21.48
N LYS A 163 5.69 6.43 20.30
CA LYS A 163 5.33 7.52 19.40
C LYS A 163 4.24 8.42 20.01
N GLN A 164 3.24 7.82 20.61
CA GLN A 164 2.17 8.54 21.30
C GLN A 164 2.67 9.23 22.56
N ALA A 165 3.52 8.56 23.33
CA ALA A 165 4.15 9.15 24.49
C ALA A 165 4.91 10.45 24.12
N LYS A 166 5.69 10.42 23.04
CA LYS A 166 6.38 11.63 22.50
C LYS A 166 5.42 12.72 22.05
N GLN A 167 4.33 12.37 21.39
CA GLN A 167 3.32 13.35 20.97
C GLN A 167 2.64 14.04 22.14
N ILE A 168 2.32 13.29 23.21
CA ILE A 168 1.57 13.81 24.37
C ILE A 168 2.50 14.55 25.33
N PHE A 169 3.65 13.98 25.64
CA PHE A 169 4.53 14.47 26.71
C PHE A 169 5.81 15.17 26.22
N GLY A 170 6.12 15.06 24.90
CA GLY A 170 7.41 15.51 24.35
C GLY A 170 8.55 14.65 24.91
N ASP A 171 9.61 15.31 25.38
CA ASP A 171 10.79 14.65 25.94
C ASP A 171 10.66 14.33 27.45
N LYS A 172 9.51 14.59 28.07
CA LYS A 172 9.28 14.28 29.47
C LYS A 172 8.97 12.83 29.67
N ASN A 173 9.51 12.22 30.75
CA ASN A 173 9.14 10.87 31.12
C ASN A 173 7.65 10.81 31.53
N PRO A 174 6.84 10.01 30.82
CA PRO A 174 5.40 9.97 31.06
C PRO A 174 5.00 8.98 32.18
N VAL A 175 5.93 8.17 32.69
CA VAL A 175 5.65 7.16 33.74
C VAL A 175 5.17 7.84 35.01
N GLY A 176 4.10 7.30 35.58
CA GLY A 176 3.42 7.87 36.74
C GLY A 176 2.28 8.86 36.41
N ALA A 177 2.08 9.18 35.14
CA ALA A 177 0.94 10.01 34.75
C ALA A 177 -0.39 9.32 35.08
N SER A 178 -1.33 10.10 35.61
CA SER A 178 -2.72 9.66 35.80
C SER A 178 -3.47 9.82 34.49
N ILE A 179 -4.27 8.82 34.14
CA ILE A 179 -5.04 8.77 32.89
C ILE A 179 -6.52 8.65 33.25
N ARG A 180 -7.34 9.52 32.66
CA ARG A 180 -8.81 9.41 32.71
C ARG A 180 -9.33 9.10 31.31
N LEU A 181 -10.03 7.99 31.17
CA LEU A 181 -10.74 7.66 29.92
C LEU A 181 -12.11 8.31 29.85
N SER A 182 -12.64 8.51 28.65
CA SER A 182 -13.99 9.04 28.43
C SER A 182 -15.04 8.10 29.02
N LYS A 183 -16.25 8.63 29.22
CA LYS A 183 -17.39 7.84 29.74
C LYS A 183 -17.71 6.64 28.86
N ASP A 184 -17.54 6.76 27.55
CA ASP A 184 -17.77 5.68 26.58
C ASP A 184 -16.84 4.47 26.83
N TYR A 185 -15.72 4.68 27.53
CA TYR A 185 -14.80 3.63 27.95
C TYR A 185 -14.98 3.20 29.42
N GLY A 186 -16.09 3.53 30.07
CA GLY A 186 -16.37 3.16 31.45
C GLY A 186 -15.83 4.13 32.52
N ASN A 187 -15.34 5.31 32.14
CA ASN A 187 -14.82 6.34 33.07
C ASN A 187 -13.69 5.85 34.01
N TYR A 188 -12.78 5.03 33.47
CA TYR A 188 -11.65 4.52 34.25
C TYR A 188 -10.64 5.57 34.59
N GLN A 189 -10.07 5.45 35.82
CA GLN A 189 -8.85 6.12 36.23
C GLN A 189 -7.71 5.12 36.20
N LEU A 190 -6.70 5.42 35.41
CA LEU A 190 -5.56 4.54 35.15
C LEU A 190 -4.27 5.25 35.52
N ARG A 191 -3.20 4.48 35.70
CA ARG A 191 -1.85 4.98 35.90
C ARG A 191 -0.94 4.48 34.79
N LEU A 192 -0.22 5.38 34.15
CA LEU A 192 0.77 5.02 33.15
C LEU A 192 2.01 4.45 33.84
N VAL A 193 2.28 3.17 33.59
CA VAL A 193 3.37 2.46 34.26
C VAL A 193 4.59 2.26 33.37
N ASP A 194 4.39 2.23 32.03
CA ASP A 194 5.47 2.07 31.09
C ASP A 194 5.12 2.61 29.71
N VAL A 195 6.14 2.75 28.87
CA VAL A 195 6.04 3.07 27.45
C VAL A 195 6.53 1.87 26.67
N TYR A 196 5.73 1.33 25.75
CA TYR A 196 6.14 0.16 24.99
C TYR A 196 6.71 0.54 23.63
N GLN A 197 7.64 -0.29 23.14
CA GLN A 197 8.16 -0.21 21.78
C GLN A 197 7.05 -0.50 20.77
N ASP A 198 7.17 0.05 19.57
CA ASP A 198 6.20 -0.21 18.50
C ASP A 198 6.01 -1.72 18.31
N LEU A 199 4.78 -2.14 18.44
CA LEU A 199 4.39 -3.52 18.18
C LEU A 199 4.47 -3.78 16.68
N SER A 200 4.71 -5.04 16.35
CA SER A 200 4.64 -5.49 14.97
C SER A 200 3.22 -5.32 14.41
N LEU A 201 3.10 -5.12 13.11
CA LEU A 201 1.82 -4.98 12.37
C LEU A 201 0.84 -6.14 12.61
N THR A 202 1.32 -7.26 13.15
CA THR A 202 0.55 -8.48 13.41
C THR A 202 -0.22 -8.48 14.71
N GLU A 203 0.04 -7.54 15.60
CA GLU A 203 -0.52 -7.53 16.94
C GLU A 203 -1.11 -6.14 17.24
N GLN A 204 -2.39 -6.01 16.97
CA GLN A 204 -3.23 -4.86 17.29
C GLN A 204 -2.53 -3.48 17.34
N ASN A 205 -3.03 -2.60 16.55
CA ASN A 205 -2.75 -1.18 16.39
C ASN A 205 -1.66 -0.60 17.30
N SER A 206 -0.49 -0.35 16.73
CA SER A 206 0.69 0.23 17.41
C SER A 206 0.44 1.63 18.05
N SER A 207 -0.77 2.17 17.92
CA SER A 207 -1.16 3.48 18.43
C SER A 207 -2.19 3.44 19.56
N ALA A 208 -2.49 2.26 20.12
CA ALA A 208 -3.47 2.13 21.19
C ALA A 208 -2.85 2.28 22.59
N LEU A 209 -3.65 2.77 23.52
CA LEU A 209 -3.39 2.68 24.94
C LEU A 209 -3.86 1.32 25.42
N PHE A 210 -2.93 0.50 25.93
CA PHE A 210 -3.27 -0.76 26.57
C PHE A 210 -3.43 -0.60 28.07
N TYR A 211 -4.50 -1.15 28.62
CA TYR A 211 -4.76 -1.09 30.05
C TYR A 211 -5.40 -2.37 30.57
N SER A 212 -5.22 -2.65 31.86
CA SER A 212 -5.84 -3.80 32.53
C SER A 212 -6.88 -3.29 33.53
N PRO A 213 -8.19 -3.41 33.23
CA PRO A 213 -9.23 -2.98 34.16
C PRO A 213 -9.35 -3.95 35.35
N TRP A 214 -9.36 -5.24 35.11
CA TRP A 214 -9.40 -6.36 36.06
C TRP A 214 -9.17 -7.70 35.33
N GLU A 215 -9.33 -8.80 36.06
CA GLU A 215 -9.24 -10.12 35.45
C GLU A 215 -10.49 -10.37 34.56
N LEU A 216 -10.28 -11.06 33.43
CA LEU A 216 -11.35 -11.39 32.46
C LEU A 216 -12.54 -12.11 33.11
N GLU A 217 -12.26 -12.83 34.20
CA GLU A 217 -13.29 -13.60 34.94
C GLU A 217 -14.27 -12.73 35.71
N ASP A 218 -13.85 -11.51 36.07
CA ASP A 218 -14.65 -10.56 36.87
C ASP A 218 -15.42 -9.56 36.01
N MET A 219 -15.25 -9.63 34.68
CA MET A 219 -15.92 -8.72 33.74
C MET A 219 -17.43 -8.98 33.69
N ASP A 220 -18.18 -7.88 33.73
CA ASP A 220 -19.61 -7.90 33.47
C ASP A 220 -19.90 -8.40 32.04
N PRO A 221 -20.67 -9.48 31.87
CA PRO A 221 -20.93 -10.07 30.55
C PRO A 221 -21.58 -9.12 29.57
N GLU A 222 -22.27 -8.06 30.03
CA GLU A 222 -22.96 -7.10 29.17
C GLU A 222 -22.05 -5.95 28.71
N GLN A 223 -21.02 -5.63 29.48
CA GLN A 223 -20.16 -4.48 29.23
C GLN A 223 -18.88 -4.80 28.48
N PHE A 224 -18.33 -6.00 28.65
CA PHE A 224 -17.05 -6.36 28.06
C PHE A 224 -17.06 -7.75 27.43
N TYR A 225 -16.52 -7.85 26.25
CA TYR A 225 -16.35 -9.12 25.57
C TYR A 225 -15.03 -9.16 24.82
N ALA A 226 -14.37 -10.29 24.90
CA ALA A 226 -13.21 -10.57 24.06
C ALA A 226 -13.65 -11.18 22.73
N VAL A 227 -12.95 -10.81 21.67
CA VAL A 227 -13.17 -11.38 20.34
C VAL A 227 -12.30 -12.63 20.13
N ASN A 228 -11.15 -12.66 20.77
CA ASN A 228 -10.16 -13.73 20.67
C ASN A 228 -9.74 -14.23 22.03
N LEU A 229 -9.50 -15.53 22.15
CA LEU A 229 -8.96 -16.16 23.35
C LEU A 229 -7.78 -17.02 22.97
N TYR A 230 -6.59 -16.59 23.32
CA TYR A 230 -5.33 -17.24 22.94
C TYR A 230 -4.87 -18.22 24.02
N VAL A 231 -4.44 -19.38 23.58
CA VAL A 231 -3.84 -20.40 24.45
C VAL A 231 -2.56 -20.94 23.83
N VAL A 232 -1.59 -21.29 24.66
CA VAL A 232 -0.40 -22.02 24.23
C VAL A 232 -0.64 -23.51 24.44
N LEU A 233 -0.58 -24.26 23.35
CA LEU A 233 -0.72 -25.72 23.39
C LEU A 233 0.53 -26.34 23.99
N LYS A 234 0.34 -27.27 24.94
CA LYS A 234 1.43 -28.01 25.59
C LYS A 234 2.16 -28.90 24.56
N GLU A 235 3.46 -29.06 24.70
CA GLU A 235 4.24 -29.97 23.86
C GLU A 235 3.72 -31.41 23.96
N GLY A 236 3.55 -32.03 22.80
CA GLY A 236 3.01 -33.39 22.68
C GLY A 236 1.48 -33.49 22.62
N CYS A 237 0.75 -32.41 22.85
CA CYS A 237 -0.70 -32.36 22.69
C CYS A 237 -1.08 -32.00 21.24
N THR A 238 -2.23 -32.54 20.80
CA THR A 238 -2.80 -32.22 19.49
C THR A 238 -3.94 -31.20 19.59
N PRO A 239 -4.20 -30.41 18.51
CA PRO A 239 -5.33 -29.48 18.49
C PRO A 239 -6.69 -30.16 18.68
N GLN A 240 -6.81 -31.44 18.25
CA GLN A 240 -8.03 -32.22 18.43
C GLN A 240 -8.26 -32.58 19.91
N GLN A 241 -7.20 -32.92 20.65
CA GLN A 241 -7.28 -33.17 22.09
C GLN A 241 -7.68 -31.89 22.84
N LEU A 242 -7.07 -30.73 22.51
CA LEU A 242 -7.46 -29.43 23.04
C LEU A 242 -8.94 -29.14 22.78
N LYS A 243 -9.37 -29.33 21.54
CA LYS A 243 -10.77 -29.12 21.13
C LYS A 243 -11.75 -30.02 21.90
N ALA A 244 -11.43 -31.30 22.05
CA ALA A 244 -12.27 -32.25 22.78
C ALA A 244 -12.38 -31.88 24.27
N GLU A 245 -11.26 -31.50 24.89
CA GLU A 245 -11.20 -31.14 26.31
C GLU A 245 -11.95 -29.82 26.59
N VAL A 246 -11.76 -28.79 25.75
CA VAL A 246 -12.49 -27.52 25.89
C VAL A 246 -13.98 -27.70 25.62
N ASN A 247 -14.36 -28.47 24.60
CA ASN A 247 -15.78 -28.78 24.34
C ASN A 247 -16.48 -29.48 25.53
N SER A 248 -15.79 -30.40 26.22
CA SER A 248 -16.38 -31.06 27.42
C SER A 248 -16.73 -30.07 28.51
N ARG A 249 -15.93 -29.01 28.66
CA ARG A 249 -16.14 -27.94 29.66
C ARG A 249 -17.22 -26.93 29.26
N LEU A 250 -17.37 -26.69 27.95
CA LEU A 250 -18.35 -25.75 27.39
C LEU A 250 -19.74 -26.37 27.18
N LYS A 251 -19.86 -27.69 27.27
CA LYS A 251 -21.11 -28.39 27.07
C LYS A 251 -22.25 -27.87 27.97
N PRO A 252 -22.04 -27.56 29.26
CA PRO A 252 -23.08 -26.98 30.13
C PRO A 252 -23.59 -25.62 29.63
N LEU A 253 -22.74 -24.84 28.93
CA LEU A 253 -23.12 -23.54 28.35
C LEU A 253 -23.76 -23.67 26.97
N GLY A 254 -23.93 -24.89 26.45
CA GLY A 254 -24.46 -25.09 25.08
C GLY A 254 -23.53 -24.61 23.98
N LEU A 255 -22.21 -24.55 24.24
CA LEU A 255 -21.21 -24.03 23.34
C LEU A 255 -20.25 -25.12 22.83
N LYS A 256 -19.70 -24.90 21.67
CA LYS A 256 -18.61 -25.68 21.08
C LYS A 256 -17.47 -24.77 20.66
N VAL A 257 -16.22 -25.28 20.72
CA VAL A 257 -15.02 -24.53 20.32
C VAL A 257 -14.54 -24.92 18.92
N LYS A 258 -14.09 -23.93 18.16
CA LYS A 258 -13.19 -24.07 17.03
C LYS A 258 -11.80 -23.64 17.46
N THR A 259 -10.79 -24.45 17.15
CA THR A 259 -9.38 -24.15 17.41
C THR A 259 -8.70 -23.79 16.10
N GLU A 260 -8.10 -22.63 16.06
CA GLU A 260 -7.41 -22.10 14.89
C GLU A 260 -5.99 -21.71 15.28
N LYS A 261 -4.98 -22.16 14.53
CA LYS A 261 -3.62 -21.82 14.83
C LYS A 261 -3.39 -20.33 14.52
N LEU A 262 -2.85 -19.57 15.47
CA LEU A 262 -2.66 -18.13 15.32
C LEU A 262 -1.82 -17.78 14.07
N LYS A 263 -0.75 -18.53 13.84
CA LYS A 263 0.13 -18.34 12.68
C LYS A 263 -0.60 -18.52 11.34
N ASP A 264 -1.50 -19.49 11.24
CA ASP A 264 -2.27 -19.77 10.02
C ASP A 264 -3.28 -18.65 9.77
N ARG A 265 -3.99 -18.24 10.83
CA ARG A 265 -4.91 -17.10 10.77
C ARG A 265 -4.22 -15.81 10.36
N LEU A 266 -3.12 -15.47 11.01
CA LEU A 266 -2.35 -14.27 10.64
C LEU A 266 -1.82 -14.38 9.21
N SER A 267 -1.42 -15.58 8.75
CA SER A 267 -1.01 -15.77 7.35
C SER A 267 -2.15 -15.51 6.37
N GLU A 268 -3.40 -15.82 6.70
CA GLU A 268 -4.57 -15.50 5.89
C GLU A 268 -4.90 -14.00 5.92
N GLU A 269 -4.95 -13.36 7.09
CA GLU A 269 -5.18 -11.92 7.23
C GLU A 269 -4.10 -11.10 6.51
N TYR A 270 -2.85 -11.55 6.59
CA TYR A 270 -1.71 -10.88 5.95
C TYR A 270 -1.38 -11.41 4.55
N SER A 271 -2.08 -12.43 4.05
CA SER A 271 -1.86 -12.95 2.71
C SER A 271 -1.98 -11.87 1.65
N THR A 272 -2.97 -11.00 1.75
CA THR A 272 -3.18 -9.86 0.85
C THR A 272 -2.01 -8.90 0.86
N VAL A 273 -1.51 -8.53 2.04
CA VAL A 273 -0.35 -7.64 2.18
C VAL A 273 0.93 -8.35 1.73
N ALA A 274 1.12 -9.62 2.07
CA ALA A 274 2.26 -10.42 1.63
C ALA A 274 2.28 -10.58 0.10
N ILE A 275 1.13 -10.78 -0.53
CA ILE A 275 1.01 -10.85 -1.98
C ILE A 275 1.30 -9.48 -2.60
N ALA A 276 0.77 -8.38 -2.04
CA ALA A 276 1.06 -7.01 -2.49
C ALA A 276 2.57 -6.70 -2.41
N CYS A 277 3.21 -7.05 -1.30
CA CYS A 277 4.66 -6.93 -1.12
C CYS A 277 5.43 -7.79 -2.15
N SER A 278 4.97 -9.00 -2.40
CA SER A 278 5.61 -9.92 -3.36
C SER A 278 5.49 -9.41 -4.80
N ILE A 279 4.33 -8.87 -5.17
CA ILE A 279 4.11 -8.20 -6.47
C ILE A 279 5.03 -6.98 -6.59
N THR A 280 5.12 -6.15 -5.57
CA THR A 280 5.97 -4.97 -5.57
C THR A 280 7.46 -5.36 -5.69
N TYR A 281 7.88 -6.43 -5.02
CA TYR A 281 9.22 -6.98 -5.14
C TYR A 281 9.50 -7.54 -6.55
N LEU A 282 8.53 -8.24 -7.15
CA LEU A 282 8.62 -8.71 -8.54
C LEU A 282 8.77 -7.53 -9.50
N ILE A 283 7.98 -6.48 -9.33
CA ILE A 283 8.05 -5.25 -10.12
C ILE A 283 9.44 -4.60 -10.01
N GLY A 284 9.95 -4.41 -8.78
CA GLY A 284 11.29 -3.87 -8.54
C GLY A 284 12.40 -4.72 -9.19
N SER A 285 12.26 -6.04 -9.12
CA SER A 285 13.19 -6.99 -9.75
C SER A 285 13.16 -6.91 -11.27
N LEU A 286 11.99 -6.75 -11.89
CA LEU A 286 11.83 -6.57 -13.33
C LEU A 286 12.46 -5.27 -13.83
N ILE A 287 12.38 -4.19 -13.04
CA ILE A 287 13.01 -2.90 -13.37
C ILE A 287 14.53 -3.04 -13.32
N LEU A 288 15.06 -3.66 -12.26
CA LEU A 288 16.48 -3.93 -12.18
C LEU A 288 16.97 -4.82 -13.33
N LEU A 289 16.21 -5.86 -13.68
CA LEU A 289 16.49 -6.72 -14.81
C LEU A 289 16.51 -5.93 -16.12
N ALA A 290 15.54 -5.05 -16.36
CA ALA A 290 15.50 -4.17 -17.53
C ALA A 290 16.72 -3.25 -17.58
N ALA A 291 17.14 -2.72 -16.43
CA ALA A 291 18.34 -1.89 -16.31
C ALA A 291 19.62 -2.68 -16.63
N ILE A 292 19.76 -3.89 -16.09
CA ILE A 292 20.89 -4.78 -16.37
C ILE A 292 20.95 -5.14 -17.86
N ILE A 293 19.82 -5.54 -18.45
CA ILE A 293 19.72 -5.86 -19.89
C ILE A 293 20.13 -4.66 -20.74
N GLY A 294 19.65 -3.46 -20.40
CA GLY A 294 20.01 -2.21 -21.07
C GLY A 294 21.50 -1.92 -21.00
N PHE A 295 22.08 -2.08 -19.81
CA PHE A 295 23.51 -1.90 -19.57
C PHE A 295 24.36 -2.91 -20.35
N LEU A 296 24.07 -4.21 -20.24
CA LEU A 296 24.82 -5.28 -20.93
C LEU A 296 24.77 -5.12 -22.44
N ARG A 297 23.61 -4.75 -22.96
CA ARG A 297 23.43 -4.51 -24.39
C ARG A 297 24.31 -3.34 -24.86
N MET A 298 24.35 -2.27 -24.07
CA MET A 298 25.17 -1.12 -24.38
C MET A 298 26.68 -1.47 -24.31
N GLN A 299 27.12 -2.22 -23.32
CA GLN A 299 28.49 -2.71 -23.24
C GLN A 299 28.85 -3.58 -24.46
N THR A 300 27.93 -4.44 -24.88
CA THR A 300 28.13 -5.27 -26.09
C THR A 300 28.25 -4.38 -27.34
N GLN A 301 27.45 -3.33 -27.46
CA GLN A 301 27.53 -2.38 -28.58
C GLN A 301 28.86 -1.62 -28.59
N LEU A 302 29.28 -1.11 -27.44
CA LEU A 302 30.61 -0.44 -27.30
C LEU A 302 31.76 -1.38 -27.65
N PHE A 303 31.67 -2.65 -27.27
CA PHE A 303 32.62 -3.66 -27.66
C PHE A 303 32.72 -3.79 -29.19
N TRP A 304 31.62 -3.89 -29.91
CA TRP A 304 31.61 -3.99 -31.37
C TRP A 304 32.13 -2.75 -32.07
N MET A 305 31.89 -1.57 -31.51
CA MET A 305 32.47 -0.32 -32.04
C MET A 305 33.99 -0.25 -31.88
N ARG A 306 34.50 -0.91 -30.84
CA ARG A 306 35.93 -0.93 -30.50
C ARG A 306 36.67 -2.16 -31.01
N ARG A 307 36.03 -3.00 -31.83
CA ARG A 307 36.60 -4.26 -32.30
C ARG A 307 37.99 -4.12 -32.96
N ARG A 308 38.24 -3.06 -33.75
CA ARG A 308 39.55 -2.80 -34.37
C ARG A 308 40.64 -2.54 -33.33
N GLU A 309 40.36 -1.74 -32.32
CA GLU A 309 41.25 -1.48 -31.20
C GLU A 309 41.60 -2.76 -30.45
N ILE A 310 40.54 -3.59 -30.18
CA ILE A 310 40.72 -4.87 -29.49
C ILE A 310 41.55 -5.86 -30.34
N SER A 311 41.28 -5.95 -31.63
CA SER A 311 42.06 -6.79 -32.56
C SER A 311 43.51 -6.39 -32.59
N LEU A 312 43.81 -5.08 -32.73
CA LEU A 312 45.19 -4.55 -32.68
C LEU A 312 45.89 -4.83 -31.34
N ARG A 313 45.21 -4.85 -30.24
CA ARG A 313 45.76 -5.21 -28.92
C ARG A 313 46.07 -6.73 -28.86
N ILE A 314 45.18 -7.55 -29.40
CA ILE A 314 45.38 -9.02 -29.46
C ILE A 314 46.58 -9.36 -30.35
N THR A 315 46.74 -8.72 -31.54
CA THR A 315 47.89 -8.94 -32.43
C THR A 315 49.18 -8.44 -31.79
N ASN A 316 49.12 -7.45 -30.91
CA ASN A 316 50.26 -6.98 -30.12
C ASN A 316 50.50 -7.78 -28.83
N GLY A 317 49.92 -8.99 -28.70
CA GLY A 317 50.15 -9.92 -27.59
C GLY A 317 49.38 -9.68 -26.32
N ALA A 318 48.31 -8.86 -26.33
CA ALA A 318 47.50 -8.67 -25.16
C ALA A 318 46.76 -9.95 -24.72
N THR A 319 46.92 -10.32 -23.46
CA THR A 319 46.27 -11.53 -22.90
C THR A 319 44.78 -11.26 -22.63
N ARG A 320 44.00 -12.35 -22.54
CA ARG A 320 42.57 -12.27 -22.21
C ARG A 320 42.30 -11.55 -20.87
N LEU A 321 43.18 -11.76 -19.89
CA LEU A 321 43.05 -11.16 -18.57
C LEU A 321 43.29 -9.65 -18.63
N GLN A 322 44.20 -9.18 -19.46
CA GLN A 322 44.47 -7.76 -19.66
C GLN A 322 43.30 -7.04 -20.32
N LEU A 323 42.70 -7.68 -21.35
CA LEU A 323 41.49 -7.14 -21.99
C LEU A 323 40.33 -7.13 -21.02
N PHE A 324 40.13 -8.22 -20.22
CA PHE A 324 39.11 -8.28 -19.20
C PHE A 324 39.31 -7.18 -18.16
N SER A 325 40.51 -6.98 -17.63
CA SER A 325 40.78 -5.95 -16.63
C SER A 325 40.44 -4.54 -17.13
N MET A 326 40.66 -4.26 -18.41
CA MET A 326 40.28 -2.98 -19.02
C MET A 326 38.77 -2.75 -19.03
N PHE A 327 37.99 -3.78 -19.45
CA PHE A 327 36.52 -3.69 -19.44
C PHE A 327 35.95 -3.72 -18.02
N ALA A 328 36.54 -4.54 -17.14
CA ALA A 328 36.14 -4.62 -15.74
C ALA A 328 36.30 -3.25 -15.03
N THR A 329 37.41 -2.53 -15.28
CA THR A 329 37.61 -1.19 -14.73
C THR A 329 36.49 -0.23 -15.17
N GLU A 330 36.11 -0.28 -16.47
CA GLU A 330 35.01 0.53 -17.00
C GLU A 330 33.66 0.23 -16.33
N VAL A 331 33.34 -1.06 -16.19
CA VAL A 331 32.12 -1.53 -15.53
C VAL A 331 32.07 -1.12 -14.06
N VAL A 332 33.15 -1.36 -13.32
CA VAL A 332 33.28 -1.00 -11.91
C VAL A 332 33.06 0.50 -11.71
N MET A 333 33.65 1.35 -12.57
CA MET A 333 33.43 2.79 -12.50
C MET A 333 31.97 3.17 -12.72
N ILE A 334 31.31 2.59 -13.74
CA ILE A 334 29.91 2.90 -14.04
C ILE A 334 28.99 2.45 -12.89
N VAL A 335 29.19 1.24 -12.36
CA VAL A 335 28.39 0.72 -11.25
C VAL A 335 28.62 1.52 -9.97
N LEU A 336 29.85 1.93 -9.70
CA LEU A 336 30.19 2.76 -8.54
C LEU A 336 29.50 4.13 -8.61
N VAL A 337 29.55 4.79 -9.77
CA VAL A 337 28.85 6.07 -9.96
C VAL A 337 27.33 5.85 -9.87
N ALA A 338 26.80 4.77 -10.44
CA ALA A 338 25.38 4.43 -10.32
C ALA A 338 24.98 4.19 -8.86
N TYR A 339 25.82 3.53 -8.07
CA TYR A 339 25.60 3.35 -6.63
C TYR A 339 25.57 4.69 -5.88
N LEU A 340 26.51 5.60 -6.15
CA LEU A 340 26.51 6.94 -5.52
C LEU A 340 25.24 7.72 -5.87
N VAL A 341 24.80 7.66 -7.11
CA VAL A 341 23.52 8.26 -7.53
C VAL A 341 22.33 7.58 -6.81
N ALA A 342 22.34 6.26 -6.68
CA ALA A 342 21.31 5.51 -5.95
C ALA A 342 21.23 5.91 -4.47
N VAL A 343 22.38 6.12 -3.81
CA VAL A 343 22.44 6.62 -2.43
C VAL A 343 21.84 8.03 -2.30
N LEU A 344 22.16 8.93 -3.22
CA LEU A 344 21.60 10.29 -3.23
C LEU A 344 20.08 10.27 -3.46
N MET A 345 19.60 9.44 -4.39
CA MET A 345 18.18 9.25 -4.64
C MET A 345 17.48 8.61 -3.41
N GLY A 346 18.12 7.65 -2.77
CA GLY A 346 17.63 7.01 -1.56
C GLY A 346 17.50 7.99 -0.40
N ALA A 347 18.49 8.85 -0.19
CA ALA A 347 18.44 9.91 0.81
C ALA A 347 17.27 10.88 0.55
N TRP A 348 17.07 11.27 -0.70
CA TRP A 348 15.92 12.10 -1.08
C TRP A 348 14.57 11.41 -0.86
N ILE A 349 14.47 10.11 -1.15
CA ILE A 349 13.24 9.32 -0.88
C ILE A 349 12.96 9.27 0.63
N CYS A 350 13.97 9.01 1.45
CA CYS A 350 13.83 8.99 2.91
C CYS A 350 13.37 10.34 3.45
N ASP A 351 13.96 11.44 3.00
CA ASP A 351 13.58 12.80 3.38
C ASP A 351 12.14 13.14 2.93
N TYR A 352 11.78 12.72 1.71
CA TYR A 352 10.43 12.91 1.20
C TYR A 352 9.38 12.16 2.03
N LEU A 353 9.65 10.91 2.41
CA LEU A 353 8.75 10.08 3.22
C LEU A 353 8.72 10.48 4.70
N ALA A 354 9.73 11.22 5.19
CA ALA A 354 9.74 11.74 6.55
C ALA A 354 8.79 12.93 6.76
N LYS A 355 8.19 13.47 5.70
CA LYS A 355 7.24 14.59 5.82
C LYS A 355 5.99 14.20 6.59
N PRO A 356 5.37 15.13 7.37
CA PRO A 356 4.19 14.84 8.19
C PRO A 356 3.02 14.20 7.46
N GLN A 357 2.85 14.51 6.18
CA GLN A 357 1.80 13.94 5.33
C GLN A 357 1.92 12.44 5.11
N PHE A 358 3.13 11.86 5.30
CA PHE A 358 3.40 10.43 5.18
C PHE A 358 3.58 9.73 6.54
N ALA A 359 3.39 10.47 7.65
CA ALA A 359 3.67 9.96 8.99
C ALA A 359 2.86 8.70 9.33
N GLU A 360 1.61 8.59 8.86
CA GLU A 360 0.78 7.40 9.06
C GLU A 360 1.37 6.18 8.33
N ILE A 361 1.76 6.35 7.06
CA ILE A 361 2.34 5.25 6.26
C ILE A 361 3.69 4.82 6.81
N THR A 362 4.55 5.78 7.15
CA THR A 362 5.86 5.45 7.74
C THR A 362 5.74 4.85 9.12
N SER A 363 4.63 5.11 9.84
CA SER A 363 4.35 4.45 11.12
C SER A 363 3.92 2.99 10.94
N GLU A 364 3.20 2.67 9.87
CA GLU A 364 2.74 1.31 9.59
C GLU A 364 3.82 0.46 8.91
N LEU A 365 4.54 1.05 7.94
CA LEU A 365 5.56 0.34 7.16
C LEU A 365 6.96 0.38 7.79
N GLY A 366 7.12 1.08 8.91
CA GLY A 366 8.41 1.27 9.56
C GLY A 366 9.32 2.27 8.84
N THR A 367 10.42 2.64 9.47
CA THR A 367 11.43 3.52 8.88
C THR A 367 12.24 2.76 7.82
N ILE A 368 12.52 3.40 6.70
CA ILE A 368 13.44 2.85 5.70
C ILE A 368 14.87 2.91 6.26
N SER A 369 15.21 1.87 7.02
CA SER A 369 16.55 1.69 7.56
C SER A 369 17.44 0.94 6.56
N HIS A 370 18.73 1.23 6.60
CA HIS A 370 19.76 0.51 5.84
C HIS A 370 19.60 0.52 4.30
N LEU A 371 18.86 1.48 3.73
CA LEU A 371 18.63 1.57 2.28
C LEU A 371 19.96 1.63 1.49
N TYR A 372 20.96 2.36 2.00
CA TYR A 372 22.31 2.43 1.40
C TYR A 372 23.03 1.07 1.44
N LEU A 373 22.84 0.28 2.48
CA LEU A 373 23.45 -1.06 2.61
C LEU A 373 22.80 -2.04 1.60
N TYR A 374 21.49 -2.04 1.49
CA TYR A 374 20.79 -2.87 0.51
C TYR A 374 21.15 -2.47 -0.92
N SER A 375 21.23 -1.17 -1.20
CA SER A 375 21.69 -0.68 -2.50
C SER A 375 23.14 -1.10 -2.82
N LEU A 376 24.02 -1.14 -1.81
CA LEU A 376 25.38 -1.63 -1.95
C LEU A 376 25.42 -3.12 -2.31
N VAL A 377 24.66 -3.95 -1.56
CA VAL A 377 24.61 -5.41 -1.81
C VAL A 377 24.07 -5.68 -3.21
N ILE A 378 22.97 -5.02 -3.60
CA ILE A 378 22.39 -5.13 -4.94
C ILE A 378 23.40 -4.69 -5.99
N GLY A 379 24.11 -3.56 -5.77
CA GLY A 379 25.15 -3.06 -6.67
C GLY A 379 26.30 -4.04 -6.83
N LEU A 380 26.75 -4.70 -5.76
CA LEU A 380 27.78 -5.74 -5.82
C LEU A 380 27.32 -6.97 -6.62
N VAL A 381 26.09 -7.42 -6.41
CA VAL A 381 25.50 -8.53 -7.18
C VAL A 381 25.42 -8.19 -8.66
N VAL A 382 24.91 -7.00 -8.99
CA VAL A 382 24.84 -6.50 -10.38
C VAL A 382 26.23 -6.43 -11.00
N MET A 383 27.20 -5.90 -10.27
CA MET A 383 28.59 -5.82 -10.73
C MET A 383 29.16 -7.21 -11.06
N MET A 384 28.98 -8.17 -10.15
CA MET A 384 29.45 -9.55 -10.36
C MET A 384 28.80 -10.21 -11.57
N LEU A 385 27.49 -10.06 -11.75
CA LEU A 385 26.78 -10.55 -12.92
C LEU A 385 27.29 -9.92 -14.22
N CYS A 386 27.46 -8.61 -14.24
CA CYS A 386 27.97 -7.90 -15.41
C CYS A 386 29.40 -8.37 -15.77
N LEU A 387 30.27 -8.50 -14.78
CA LEU A 387 31.64 -8.99 -14.97
C LEU A 387 31.67 -10.43 -15.49
N ALA A 388 30.84 -11.30 -14.95
CA ALA A 388 30.73 -12.69 -15.40
C ALA A 388 30.28 -12.78 -16.88
N ILE A 389 29.28 -12.00 -17.27
CA ILE A 389 28.78 -11.96 -18.65
C ILE A 389 29.85 -11.40 -19.59
N ILE A 390 30.55 -10.34 -19.20
CA ILE A 390 31.66 -9.78 -20.01
C ILE A 390 32.78 -10.80 -20.16
N TRP A 391 33.12 -11.55 -19.11
CA TRP A 391 34.11 -12.63 -19.18
C TRP A 391 33.71 -13.72 -20.20
N ILE A 392 32.43 -14.15 -20.16
CA ILE A 392 31.89 -15.14 -21.09
C ILE A 392 31.95 -14.63 -22.54
N VAL A 393 31.52 -13.41 -22.78
CA VAL A 393 31.52 -12.78 -24.11
C VAL A 393 32.95 -12.66 -24.63
N LEU A 394 33.87 -12.15 -23.81
CA LEU A 394 35.27 -11.97 -24.17
C LEU A 394 35.97 -13.31 -24.45
N SER A 395 35.68 -14.33 -23.63
CA SER A 395 36.24 -15.68 -23.83
C SER A 395 35.80 -16.32 -25.14
N ARG A 396 34.53 -16.10 -25.56
CA ARG A 396 34.04 -16.58 -26.87
C ARG A 396 34.70 -15.83 -28.02
N ILE A 397 34.92 -14.55 -27.90
CA ILE A 397 35.52 -13.71 -28.95
C ILE A 397 37.00 -14.03 -29.11
N CYS A 398 37.76 -14.16 -28.03
CA CYS A 398 39.17 -14.52 -28.10
C CYS A 398 39.44 -15.95 -28.66
N LYS A 399 38.47 -16.88 -28.50
CA LYS A 399 38.55 -18.22 -29.14
C LYS A 399 38.32 -18.16 -30.64
N HIS A 400 37.66 -17.13 -31.17
CA HIS A 400 37.38 -16.98 -32.61
C HIS A 400 38.20 -15.85 -33.26
N SER A 401 39.29 -15.39 -32.63
CA SER A 401 40.09 -14.25 -33.11
C SER A 401 40.72 -14.50 -34.51
N GLN A 402 41.11 -15.72 -34.80
CA GLN A 402 41.60 -16.11 -36.13
C GLN A 402 40.54 -15.98 -37.23
N ALA A 403 39.25 -16.15 -36.92
CA ALA A 403 38.16 -15.93 -37.84
C ALA A 403 37.78 -14.44 -38.05
N LEU A 404 38.27 -13.54 -37.21
CA LEU A 404 38.12 -12.07 -37.35
C LEU A 404 39.06 -11.47 -38.40
N GLU A 405 40.24 -12.10 -38.61
CA GLU A 405 41.22 -11.69 -39.64
C GLU A 405 40.79 -12.08 -41.06
N SER A 406 40.07 -13.16 -41.20
CA SER A 406 39.72 -13.77 -42.52
C SER A 406 38.56 -13.09 -43.24
N GLY A 407 38.09 -11.92 -42.82
CA GLY A 407 37.08 -11.14 -43.57
C GLY A 407 35.76 -11.85 -43.88
N MET A 408 35.57 -13.06 -43.40
CA MET A 408 34.34 -13.79 -43.66
C MET A 408 33.13 -13.12 -43.07
N ARG A 409 32.24 -12.62 -43.94
CA ARG A 409 30.85 -12.25 -43.68
C ARG A 409 30.08 -13.43 -43.11
N ARG A 410 30.37 -13.92 -41.89
CA ARG A 410 29.40 -14.75 -41.20
C ARG A 410 28.18 -13.89 -40.88
N SER A 411 27.04 -14.30 -41.41
CA SER A 411 25.73 -13.83 -41.00
C SER A 411 25.70 -13.77 -39.49
N HIS A 412 25.76 -12.54 -38.95
CA HIS A 412 25.81 -12.33 -37.52
C HIS A 412 24.41 -12.65 -37.00
N ASN A 413 24.30 -13.71 -36.25
CA ASN A 413 23.04 -14.07 -35.62
C ASN A 413 22.65 -12.95 -34.62
N HIS A 414 21.84 -12.03 -35.08
CA HIS A 414 21.36 -10.87 -34.31
C HIS A 414 20.30 -11.29 -33.27
N TRP A 415 20.03 -12.61 -33.11
CA TRP A 415 19.01 -13.16 -32.25
C TRP A 415 19.11 -12.63 -30.81
N PHE A 416 20.28 -12.76 -30.18
CA PHE A 416 20.47 -12.32 -28.79
C PHE A 416 20.15 -10.81 -28.58
N ARG A 417 20.66 -9.98 -29.50
CA ARG A 417 20.39 -8.53 -29.48
C ARG A 417 18.89 -8.23 -29.66
N ASN A 418 18.24 -8.90 -30.58
CA ASN A 418 16.83 -8.70 -30.90
C ASN A 418 15.93 -9.18 -29.76
N THR A 419 16.26 -10.30 -29.14
CA THR A 419 15.54 -10.82 -27.96
C THR A 419 15.64 -9.85 -26.78
N MET A 420 16.85 -9.36 -26.45
CA MET A 420 17.03 -8.35 -25.40
C MET A 420 16.21 -7.07 -25.68
N LEU A 421 16.14 -6.64 -26.94
CA LEU A 421 15.31 -5.50 -27.32
C LEU A 421 13.83 -5.80 -27.11
N GLY A 422 13.36 -6.98 -27.53
CA GLY A 422 11.98 -7.41 -27.35
C GLY A 422 11.57 -7.43 -25.86
N VAL A 423 12.43 -7.96 -24.99
CA VAL A 423 12.18 -7.97 -23.55
C VAL A 423 12.08 -6.54 -22.98
N GLN A 424 12.94 -5.62 -23.40
CA GLN A 424 12.85 -4.22 -22.95
C GLN A 424 11.57 -3.54 -23.42
N VAL A 425 11.18 -3.74 -24.68
CA VAL A 425 9.92 -3.22 -25.23
C VAL A 425 8.72 -3.79 -24.46
N MET A 426 8.72 -5.09 -24.19
CA MET A 426 7.69 -5.77 -23.40
C MET A 426 7.57 -5.17 -22.00
N ILE A 427 8.69 -5.02 -21.28
CA ILE A 427 8.69 -4.44 -19.92
C ILE A 427 8.17 -3.01 -19.93
N SER A 428 8.57 -2.20 -20.91
CA SER A 428 8.12 -0.79 -21.00
C SER A 428 6.63 -0.68 -21.31
N MET A 429 6.11 -1.52 -22.20
CA MET A 429 4.66 -1.59 -22.46
C MET A 429 3.91 -2.02 -21.20
N PHE A 430 4.40 -3.04 -20.50
CA PHE A 430 3.81 -3.55 -19.28
C PHE A 430 3.70 -2.46 -18.20
N PHE A 431 4.81 -1.78 -17.87
CA PHE A 431 4.76 -0.73 -16.85
C PHE A 431 3.86 0.44 -17.23
N LEU A 432 3.88 0.85 -18.49
CA LEU A 432 3.00 1.93 -18.95
C LEU A 432 1.52 1.52 -18.89
N GLY A 433 1.20 0.28 -19.26
CA GLY A 433 -0.16 -0.25 -19.17
C GLY A 433 -0.66 -0.40 -17.75
N VAL A 434 0.18 -0.91 -16.84
CA VAL A 434 -0.13 -0.97 -15.40
C VAL A 434 -0.39 0.42 -14.84
N THR A 435 0.43 1.40 -15.20
CA THR A 435 0.25 2.80 -14.75
C THR A 435 -1.10 3.36 -15.19
N PHE A 436 -1.49 3.15 -16.46
CA PHE A 436 -2.79 3.60 -16.94
C PHE A 436 -3.96 2.83 -16.31
N CYS A 437 -3.80 1.53 -16.01
CA CYS A 437 -4.81 0.78 -15.26
C CYS A 437 -5.00 1.36 -13.84
N LEU A 438 -3.90 1.64 -13.15
CA LEU A 438 -3.96 2.25 -11.82
C LEU A 438 -4.61 3.64 -11.84
N LEU A 439 -4.31 4.45 -12.87
CA LEU A 439 -4.98 5.73 -13.10
C LEU A 439 -6.49 5.60 -13.23
N CYS A 440 -6.94 4.63 -14.03
CA CYS A 440 -8.36 4.37 -14.21
C CYS A 440 -9.02 3.90 -12.91
N TRP A 441 -8.33 3.08 -12.10
CA TRP A 441 -8.83 2.66 -10.80
C TRP A 441 -8.94 3.82 -9.82
N VAL A 442 -7.88 4.58 -9.64
CA VAL A 442 -7.90 5.76 -8.74
C VAL A 442 -9.00 6.74 -9.16
N GLY A 443 -9.16 7.01 -10.45
CA GLY A 443 -10.24 7.86 -10.95
C GLY A 443 -11.62 7.33 -10.60
N LYS A 444 -11.88 6.05 -10.88
CA LYS A 444 -13.18 5.44 -10.54
C LYS A 444 -13.44 5.35 -9.03
N MET A 445 -12.41 5.13 -8.23
CA MET A 445 -12.55 5.13 -6.78
C MET A 445 -12.81 6.53 -6.24
N ALA A 446 -12.19 7.55 -6.81
CA ALA A 446 -12.50 8.94 -6.48
C ALA A 446 -13.95 9.27 -6.81
N ASP A 447 -14.46 8.82 -7.96
CA ASP A 447 -15.86 8.97 -8.35
C ASP A 447 -16.80 8.23 -7.39
N PHE A 448 -16.47 6.99 -7.03
CA PHE A 448 -17.24 6.17 -6.09
C PHE A 448 -17.30 6.80 -4.69
N ASN A 449 -16.19 7.31 -4.20
CA ASN A 449 -16.12 8.00 -2.91
C ASN A 449 -16.60 9.46 -2.99
N HIS A 450 -17.10 9.91 -4.12
CA HIS A 450 -17.53 11.29 -4.33
C HIS A 450 -16.45 12.33 -3.99
N ILE A 451 -15.18 12.06 -4.35
CA ILE A 451 -14.03 12.92 -4.10
C ILE A 451 -13.51 13.51 -5.44
N PRO A 452 -14.17 14.51 -6.04
CA PRO A 452 -13.70 15.12 -7.27
C PRO A 452 -12.47 16.00 -7.01
N ASP A 453 -11.48 15.91 -7.90
CA ASP A 453 -10.20 16.61 -7.76
C ASP A 453 -10.33 18.14 -7.75
N ASP A 454 -11.30 18.67 -8.48
CA ASP A 454 -11.47 20.11 -8.71
C ASP A 454 -12.58 20.75 -7.88
N GLU A 455 -13.27 19.99 -7.04
CA GLU A 455 -14.41 20.54 -6.32
C GLU A 455 -13.99 21.41 -5.15
N ARG A 456 -14.34 22.66 -5.24
CA ARG A 456 -14.00 23.69 -4.27
C ARG A 456 -14.46 23.34 -2.85
N ALA A 457 -15.63 22.72 -2.71
CA ALA A 457 -16.18 22.35 -1.42
C ALA A 457 -15.26 21.40 -0.63
N TYR A 458 -14.67 20.40 -1.28
CA TYR A 458 -13.74 19.47 -0.64
C TYR A 458 -12.42 20.13 -0.26
N LYS A 459 -11.86 20.97 -1.15
CA LYS A 459 -10.59 21.67 -0.89
C LYS A 459 -10.72 22.76 0.17
N GLN A 460 -11.91 23.31 0.36
CA GLN A 460 -12.18 24.42 1.27
C GLN A 460 -13.09 24.01 2.44
N SER A 461 -13.07 22.74 2.82
CA SER A 461 -13.81 22.23 3.97
C SER A 461 -12.89 21.61 5.00
N LEU A 462 -13.23 21.77 6.27
CA LEU A 462 -12.60 21.12 7.40
C LEU A 462 -13.49 20.00 7.90
N PHE A 463 -12.90 18.85 8.13
CA PHE A 463 -13.50 17.77 8.90
C PHE A 463 -13.10 17.92 10.36
N LEU A 464 -14.08 17.88 11.24
CA LEU A 464 -13.91 18.07 12.67
C LEU A 464 -14.29 16.83 13.44
N GLN A 465 -13.41 16.42 14.36
CA GLN A 465 -13.64 15.37 15.34
C GLN A 465 -13.66 15.99 16.74
N THR A 466 -14.84 16.20 17.31
CA THR A 466 -15.00 16.91 18.58
C THR A 466 -15.25 15.99 19.77
N ASN A 467 -15.14 14.70 19.60
CA ASN A 467 -15.30 13.69 20.64
C ASN A 467 -14.38 13.91 21.87
N ALA A 468 -13.22 14.57 21.70
CA ALA A 468 -12.34 14.92 22.80
C ALA A 468 -12.73 16.20 23.57
N ALA A 469 -13.74 16.96 23.14
CA ALA A 469 -14.19 18.15 23.83
C ALA A 469 -14.95 17.81 25.11
N GLU A 470 -14.79 18.63 26.16
CA GLU A 470 -15.57 18.48 27.40
C GLU A 470 -17.05 18.74 27.17
N ASN A 471 -17.35 19.73 26.31
CA ASN A 471 -18.71 20.07 25.92
C ASN A 471 -18.77 20.23 24.41
N VAL A 472 -19.08 19.12 23.73
CA VAL A 472 -19.19 19.05 22.26
C VAL A 472 -20.19 20.08 21.72
N GLN A 473 -21.33 20.24 22.37
CA GLN A 473 -22.36 21.16 21.93
C GLN A 473 -21.88 22.61 21.98
N ARG A 474 -21.26 23.01 23.10
CA ARG A 474 -20.69 24.38 23.24
C ARG A 474 -19.59 24.66 22.22
N LEU A 475 -18.71 23.69 22.00
CA LEU A 475 -17.64 23.82 21.02
C LEU A 475 -18.23 23.95 19.62
N ARG A 476 -19.15 23.07 19.24
CA ARG A 476 -19.84 23.10 17.95
C ARG A 476 -20.53 24.47 17.75
N ASP A 477 -21.33 24.93 18.71
CA ASP A 477 -22.07 26.20 18.59
C ASP A 477 -21.15 27.39 18.38
N LYS A 478 -19.95 27.37 18.95
CA LYS A 478 -18.94 28.40 18.69
C LYS A 478 -18.31 28.28 17.31
N LEU A 479 -18.05 27.07 16.85
CA LEU A 479 -17.39 26.83 15.56
C LEU A 479 -18.31 27.10 14.37
N ILE A 480 -19.58 26.69 14.44
CA ILE A 480 -20.54 26.90 13.34
C ILE A 480 -20.92 28.38 13.14
N HIS A 481 -20.78 29.24 14.18
CA HIS A 481 -21.06 30.66 14.10
C HIS A 481 -19.82 31.51 13.78
N LEU A 482 -18.69 30.91 13.40
CA LEU A 482 -17.53 31.69 12.97
C LEU A 482 -17.84 32.43 11.66
N PRO A 483 -17.39 33.69 11.51
CA PRO A 483 -17.71 34.51 10.33
C PRO A 483 -17.25 33.89 9.00
N GLN A 484 -16.19 33.09 9.03
CA GLN A 484 -15.59 32.43 7.86
C GLN A 484 -16.33 31.18 7.44
N VAL A 485 -17.25 30.67 8.28
CA VAL A 485 -18.03 29.45 7.98
C VAL A 485 -19.25 29.87 7.15
N GLU A 486 -19.42 29.21 6.00
CA GLU A 486 -20.60 29.35 5.14
C GLU A 486 -21.73 28.45 5.62
N ARG A 487 -21.42 27.18 5.86
CA ARG A 487 -22.36 26.17 6.36
C ARG A 487 -21.63 25.05 7.08
N TRP A 488 -22.38 24.30 7.85
CA TRP A 488 -21.92 23.09 8.51
C TRP A 488 -22.80 21.92 8.18
N ILE A 489 -22.21 20.69 8.19
CA ILE A 489 -22.90 19.45 7.84
C ILE A 489 -22.51 18.40 8.88
N PRO A 490 -23.49 17.82 9.60
CA PRO A 490 -23.20 16.68 10.49
C PRO A 490 -22.69 15.49 9.66
N TYR A 491 -21.62 14.88 10.15
CA TYR A 491 -20.99 13.72 9.53
C TYR A 491 -20.82 12.64 10.59
N SER A 492 -21.93 12.02 10.97
CA SER A 492 -21.93 10.93 11.94
C SER A 492 -22.29 9.64 11.22
N TRP A 493 -21.43 8.64 11.35
CA TRP A 493 -21.70 7.32 10.83
C TRP A 493 -21.30 6.25 11.86
N GLY A 494 -21.89 5.09 11.74
CA GLY A 494 -21.59 3.94 12.57
C GLY A 494 -22.21 2.68 12.00
N PHE A 495 -22.02 1.60 12.72
CA PHE A 495 -22.64 0.33 12.40
C PHE A 495 -23.72 0.04 13.44
N TRP A 496 -24.96 0.02 12.98
CA TRP A 496 -26.13 -0.28 13.82
C TRP A 496 -26.93 -1.43 13.24
N LYS A 497 -27.59 -2.13 14.13
CA LYS A 497 -28.53 -3.19 13.77
C LYS A 497 -29.78 -2.58 13.15
N VAL A 498 -30.27 -3.18 12.07
CA VAL A 498 -31.59 -2.89 11.51
C VAL A 498 -32.46 -4.12 11.78
N ASN A 499 -33.44 -3.97 12.64
CA ASN A 499 -34.17 -5.09 13.24
C ASN A 499 -34.82 -5.98 12.19
N GLU A 500 -35.55 -5.43 11.24
CA GLU A 500 -36.27 -6.18 10.21
C GLU A 500 -35.37 -6.98 9.28
N LEU A 501 -34.09 -6.50 9.08
CA LEU A 501 -33.13 -7.25 8.31
C LEU A 501 -32.44 -8.35 9.13
N ALA A 502 -32.21 -8.08 10.41
CA ALA A 502 -31.55 -9.03 11.30
C ALA A 502 -32.49 -10.23 11.64
N GLU A 503 -33.80 -10.01 11.67
CA GLU A 503 -34.81 -11.03 11.95
C GLU A 503 -35.03 -11.99 10.77
N ASN A 504 -34.67 -11.60 9.54
CA ASN A 504 -34.83 -12.46 8.36
C ASN A 504 -33.54 -13.26 8.08
N GLU A 505 -33.55 -14.54 8.48
CA GLU A 505 -32.38 -15.42 8.34
C GLU A 505 -31.94 -15.66 6.89
N GLU A 506 -32.90 -15.81 5.96
CA GLU A 506 -32.58 -16.06 4.55
C GLU A 506 -31.91 -14.84 3.91
N PHE A 507 -32.41 -13.68 4.23
CA PHE A 507 -31.86 -12.42 3.81
C PHE A 507 -30.42 -12.22 4.36
N SER A 508 -30.25 -12.42 5.67
CA SER A 508 -28.95 -12.29 6.33
C SER A 508 -27.90 -13.24 5.71
N LYS A 509 -28.30 -14.48 5.39
CA LYS A 509 -27.43 -15.43 4.68
C LYS A 509 -27.08 -14.99 3.26
N ALA A 510 -28.01 -14.37 2.55
CA ALA A 510 -27.80 -13.90 1.18
C ALA A 510 -26.85 -12.70 1.11
N VAL A 511 -26.94 -11.81 2.09
CA VAL A 511 -26.12 -10.58 2.15
C VAL A 511 -24.68 -10.83 2.61
N TRP A 512 -24.51 -11.76 3.56
CA TRP A 512 -23.21 -11.96 4.24
C TRP A 512 -22.50 -13.25 3.81
N LYS A 513 -22.71 -13.71 2.58
CA LYS A 513 -22.26 -15.01 2.08
C LYS A 513 -20.76 -15.31 2.24
N ASP A 514 -19.87 -14.32 2.17
CA ASP A 514 -18.42 -14.57 2.15
C ASP A 514 -17.55 -13.41 2.64
N ASP A 515 -18.01 -12.52 3.53
CA ASP A 515 -17.23 -11.35 3.89
C ASP A 515 -16.31 -11.60 5.10
N LEU A 516 -15.02 -11.73 4.84
CA LEU A 516 -13.94 -11.82 5.84
C LEU A 516 -13.87 -10.60 6.79
N PHE A 517 -14.46 -9.49 6.40
CA PHE A 517 -14.49 -8.24 7.19
C PHE A 517 -15.56 -8.19 8.27
N VAL A 518 -16.46 -9.15 8.32
CA VAL A 518 -17.50 -9.27 9.36
C VAL A 518 -16.93 -9.66 10.73
N SER A 519 -15.61 -9.79 10.85
CA SER A 519 -14.94 -10.20 12.10
C SER A 519 -15.07 -9.20 13.25
N TYR A 520 -15.42 -7.95 12.99
CA TYR A 520 -15.46 -6.89 14.03
C TYR A 520 -16.84 -6.34 14.35
N SER A 521 -17.82 -6.57 13.52
CA SER A 521 -19.21 -6.17 13.80
C SER A 521 -20.12 -7.38 13.75
N ASN A 522 -21.13 -7.41 14.60
CA ASN A 522 -22.19 -8.42 14.52
C ASN A 522 -22.70 -8.52 13.08
N VAL A 523 -22.88 -9.75 12.59
CA VAL A 523 -23.37 -10.09 11.24
C VAL A 523 -24.67 -9.35 10.82
N THR A 524 -25.26 -8.59 11.72
CA THR A 524 -26.53 -7.89 11.57
C THR A 524 -26.40 -6.37 11.51
N ASN A 525 -25.19 -5.81 11.67
CA ASN A 525 -25.02 -4.36 11.72
C ASN A 525 -24.69 -3.81 10.33
N TYR A 526 -25.45 -2.81 9.92
CA TYR A 526 -25.28 -2.10 8.66
C TYR A 526 -24.67 -0.73 8.90
N ARG A 527 -23.94 -0.24 7.91
CA ARG A 527 -23.44 1.12 7.94
C ARG A 527 -24.60 2.09 7.78
N ILE A 528 -24.73 2.98 8.75
CA ILE A 528 -25.73 4.04 8.75
C ILE A 528 -25.02 5.39 8.83
N GLN A 529 -25.32 6.27 7.88
CA GLN A 529 -24.92 7.67 7.91
C GLN A 529 -26.06 8.52 8.46
N MET A 530 -25.79 9.32 9.48
CA MET A 530 -26.79 10.22 10.05
C MET A 530 -26.59 11.64 9.60
N THR A 531 -27.68 12.30 9.26
CA THR A 531 -27.66 13.72 8.83
C THR A 531 -28.91 14.44 9.32
N SER A 532 -28.80 15.77 9.50
CA SER A 532 -29.90 16.60 9.97
C SER A 532 -30.94 16.89 8.91
N ASP A 533 -30.52 16.94 7.66
CA ASP A 533 -31.34 17.34 6.52
C ASP A 533 -30.74 16.84 5.20
N THR A 534 -31.24 17.34 4.07
CA THR A 534 -30.77 16.98 2.75
C THR A 534 -29.44 17.64 2.37
N SER A 535 -28.88 18.53 3.18
CA SER A 535 -27.62 19.26 2.87
C SER A 535 -26.43 18.33 2.71
N TYR A 536 -26.41 17.21 3.42
CA TYR A 536 -25.44 16.13 3.25
C TYR A 536 -25.50 15.53 1.83
N LEU A 537 -26.72 15.24 1.35
CA LEU A 537 -26.92 14.66 0.03
C LEU A 537 -26.48 15.63 -1.08
N ASP A 538 -26.81 16.91 -0.91
CA ASP A 538 -26.45 17.97 -1.87
C ASP A 538 -24.94 18.20 -1.90
N PHE A 539 -24.29 18.17 -0.74
CA PHE A 539 -22.85 18.38 -0.60
C PHE A 539 -22.06 17.28 -1.29
N PHE A 540 -22.41 16.03 -1.05
CA PHE A 540 -21.77 14.87 -1.66
C PHE A 540 -22.35 14.48 -3.01
N LYS A 541 -23.29 15.27 -3.57
CA LYS A 541 -23.96 15.02 -4.86
C LYS A 541 -24.59 13.62 -4.97
N ILE A 542 -25.12 13.13 -3.84
CA ILE A 542 -25.76 11.81 -3.79
C ILE A 542 -27.11 11.91 -4.48
N LYS A 543 -27.29 11.18 -5.58
CA LYS A 543 -28.55 11.10 -6.31
C LYS A 543 -29.51 10.16 -5.60
N VAL A 544 -30.67 10.70 -5.22
CA VAL A 544 -31.71 9.94 -4.52
C VAL A 544 -32.96 9.82 -5.38
N ASN A 545 -33.40 8.59 -5.57
CA ASN A 545 -34.71 8.28 -6.19
C ASN A 545 -35.78 8.35 -5.11
N TRP A 546 -36.36 9.54 -4.91
CA TRP A 546 -37.38 9.78 -3.89
C TRP A 546 -38.70 9.14 -4.22
N LYS A 547 -39.33 8.52 -3.21
CA LYS A 547 -40.72 8.06 -3.33
C LYS A 547 -41.72 9.24 -3.39
N PRO A 548 -42.81 9.13 -4.13
CA PRO A 548 -43.86 10.15 -4.13
C PRO A 548 -44.41 10.40 -2.71
N LYS A 549 -44.54 11.67 -2.33
CA LYS A 549 -45.06 12.09 -1.01
C LYS A 549 -44.23 11.65 0.22
N ALA A 550 -42.94 11.29 0.03
CA ALA A 550 -42.09 10.91 1.16
C ALA A 550 -41.81 12.12 2.11
N ASN A 551 -41.83 11.86 3.41
CA ASN A 551 -41.37 12.80 4.41
C ASN A 551 -39.84 12.88 4.37
N ARG A 552 -39.29 14.03 3.93
CA ARG A 552 -37.84 14.25 3.79
C ARG A 552 -37.19 14.80 5.08
N LYS A 553 -37.97 15.05 6.13
CA LYS A 553 -37.42 15.62 7.38
C LYS A 553 -37.06 14.53 8.41
N LYS A 554 -37.77 13.41 8.40
CA LYS A 554 -37.48 12.26 9.26
C LYS A 554 -37.73 10.99 8.48
N CYS A 555 -36.66 10.38 7.98
CA CYS A 555 -36.77 9.21 7.10
C CYS A 555 -35.43 8.44 6.97
N ILE A 556 -35.51 7.27 6.37
CA ILE A 556 -34.36 6.47 6.01
C ILE A 556 -34.30 6.30 4.49
N LEU A 557 -33.10 6.43 3.93
CA LEU A 557 -32.79 6.10 2.57
C LEU A 557 -31.99 4.80 2.53
N VAL A 558 -32.21 3.99 1.52
CA VAL A 558 -31.61 2.65 1.41
C VAL A 558 -30.77 2.58 0.14
N ASN A 559 -29.62 1.94 0.22
CA ASN A 559 -28.81 1.64 -0.98
C ASN A 559 -29.67 0.86 -1.99
N GLU A 560 -29.56 1.18 -3.28
CA GLU A 560 -30.43 0.62 -4.34
C GLU A 560 -30.31 -0.90 -4.46
N GLU A 561 -29.09 -1.44 -4.33
CA GLU A 561 -28.88 -2.88 -4.41
C GLU A 561 -29.43 -3.59 -3.18
N LEU A 562 -29.22 -3.03 -2.00
CA LEU A 562 -29.79 -3.54 -0.78
C LEU A 562 -31.33 -3.54 -0.84
N TYR A 563 -31.91 -2.47 -1.37
CA TYR A 563 -33.37 -2.38 -1.52
C TYR A 563 -33.93 -3.45 -2.49
N LYS A 564 -33.23 -3.75 -3.58
CA LYS A 564 -33.60 -4.86 -4.49
C LYS A 564 -33.59 -6.21 -3.76
N LEU A 565 -32.54 -6.47 -2.98
CA LEU A 565 -32.45 -7.68 -2.15
C LEU A 565 -33.56 -7.74 -1.10
N MET A 566 -33.85 -6.66 -0.39
CA MET A 566 -34.95 -6.59 0.57
C MET A 566 -36.29 -6.97 -0.08
N ARG A 567 -36.56 -6.50 -1.30
CA ARG A 567 -37.76 -6.85 -2.06
C ARG A 567 -37.79 -8.32 -2.48
N GLN A 568 -36.66 -8.87 -2.90
CA GLN A 568 -36.56 -10.29 -3.27
C GLN A 568 -36.86 -11.22 -2.10
N TYR A 569 -36.45 -10.84 -0.90
CA TYR A 569 -36.66 -11.65 0.32
C TYR A 569 -37.86 -11.19 1.16
N HIS A 570 -38.72 -10.33 0.64
CA HIS A 570 -39.94 -9.81 1.32
C HIS A 570 -39.65 -9.17 2.69
N VAL A 571 -38.48 -8.54 2.86
CA VAL A 571 -38.11 -7.83 4.09
C VAL A 571 -38.75 -6.44 4.08
N ALA A 572 -39.26 -6.01 5.24
CA ALA A 572 -39.93 -4.72 5.48
C ALA A 572 -41.00 -4.38 4.40
N PRO A 573 -42.06 -5.18 4.26
CA PRO A 573 -43.08 -5.00 3.23
C PRO A 573 -43.78 -3.62 3.33
N ASN A 574 -43.86 -3.06 4.54
CA ASN A 574 -44.51 -1.78 4.83
C ASN A 574 -43.56 -0.58 4.67
N ASP A 575 -42.34 -0.78 4.18
CA ASP A 575 -41.31 0.25 4.06
C ASP A 575 -40.95 0.97 5.38
N ILE A 576 -41.06 0.27 6.51
CA ILE A 576 -40.65 0.77 7.83
C ILE A 576 -39.43 -0.04 8.29
N LEU A 577 -38.41 0.66 8.79
CA LEU A 577 -37.20 0.06 9.36
C LEU A 577 -36.93 0.65 10.72
N THR A 578 -36.60 -0.22 11.68
CA THR A 578 -36.22 0.17 13.04
C THR A 578 -34.73 -0.03 13.22
N VAL A 579 -34.06 1.05 13.60
CA VAL A 579 -32.62 1.04 13.80
C VAL A 579 -32.33 0.90 15.28
N ASP A 580 -31.91 -0.28 15.69
CA ASP A 580 -31.48 -0.68 17.04
C ASP A 580 -32.34 -0.03 18.17
N GLU A 581 -31.73 0.83 19.00
CA GLU A 581 -32.41 1.56 20.06
C GLU A 581 -33.02 2.92 19.60
N MET A 582 -32.95 3.20 18.30
CA MET A 582 -33.46 4.44 17.70
C MET A 582 -34.93 4.32 17.29
N ASP A 583 -35.44 5.40 16.76
CA ASP A 583 -36.81 5.45 16.22
C ASP A 583 -36.98 4.56 14.98
N SER A 584 -38.27 4.25 14.68
CA SER A 584 -38.64 3.63 13.40
C SER A 584 -38.68 4.71 12.30
N TYR A 585 -38.17 4.39 11.13
CA TYR A 585 -38.07 5.29 9.98
C TYR A 585 -38.77 4.72 8.77
N GLN A 586 -39.48 5.57 8.03
CA GLN A 586 -40.06 5.18 6.74
C GLN A 586 -39.00 5.31 5.62
N ILE A 587 -38.95 4.31 4.74
CA ILE A 587 -38.09 4.33 3.54
C ILE A 587 -38.63 5.39 2.56
N ALA A 588 -37.90 6.49 2.45
CA ALA A 588 -38.29 7.63 1.62
C ALA A 588 -37.73 7.60 0.20
N GLY A 589 -36.75 6.76 -0.05
CA GLY A 589 -36.11 6.64 -1.36
C GLY A 589 -34.93 5.69 -1.38
N THR A 590 -34.28 5.59 -2.54
CA THR A 590 -33.07 4.79 -2.75
C THR A 590 -31.94 5.63 -3.32
N PHE A 591 -30.69 5.24 -3.06
CA PHE A 591 -29.49 5.89 -3.59
C PHE A 591 -28.47 4.85 -4.07
N GLN A 592 -27.55 5.23 -4.98
CA GLN A 592 -26.60 4.30 -5.56
C GLN A 592 -25.33 4.08 -4.70
N SER A 593 -24.80 5.15 -4.15
CA SER A 593 -23.60 5.08 -3.31
C SER A 593 -23.54 6.24 -2.31
N VAL A 594 -22.76 6.06 -1.25
CA VAL A 594 -22.42 7.12 -0.29
C VAL A 594 -20.91 7.29 -0.22
N PRO A 595 -20.40 8.49 0.07
CA PRO A 595 -18.99 8.68 0.34
C PRO A 595 -18.58 7.87 1.56
N TYR A 596 -17.50 7.14 1.42
CA TYR A 596 -16.90 6.36 2.49
C TYR A 596 -15.41 6.68 2.57
N GLU A 597 -14.84 6.71 3.74
CA GLU A 597 -13.41 7.06 3.96
C GLU A 597 -12.47 6.17 3.13
N GLY A 598 -12.33 6.47 1.83
CA GLY A 598 -11.42 5.79 0.94
C GLY A 598 -11.66 4.31 0.70
N SER A 599 -12.83 3.77 1.00
CA SER A 599 -13.12 2.33 0.82
C SER A 599 -12.83 1.86 -0.60
N MET A 600 -12.09 0.78 -0.70
CA MET A 600 -11.84 0.07 -1.96
C MET A 600 -12.98 -0.86 -2.35
N LYS A 601 -13.97 -1.07 -1.47
CA LYS A 601 -15.09 -1.98 -1.68
C LYS A 601 -16.25 -1.28 -2.37
N THR A 602 -16.83 -1.95 -3.36
CA THR A 602 -18.01 -1.47 -4.09
C THR A 602 -19.34 -1.86 -3.45
N ASP A 603 -19.34 -2.94 -2.66
CA ASP A 603 -20.57 -3.58 -2.17
C ASP A 603 -20.82 -3.21 -0.70
N ILE A 604 -20.90 -1.90 -0.41
CA ILE A 604 -21.24 -1.46 0.93
C ILE A 604 -22.75 -1.24 1.01
N TYR A 605 -23.43 -2.19 1.59
CA TYR A 605 -24.83 -2.02 1.95
C TYR A 605 -24.95 -0.98 3.05
N SER A 606 -25.62 0.11 2.77
CA SER A 606 -25.66 1.27 3.65
C SER A 606 -27.00 1.97 3.65
N PHE A 607 -27.23 2.74 4.72
CA PHE A 607 -28.41 3.58 4.90
C PHE A 607 -28.00 5.01 5.16
N ILE A 608 -28.88 5.95 4.83
CA ILE A 608 -28.80 7.34 5.26
C ILE A 608 -30.05 7.64 6.07
N VAL A 609 -29.88 7.97 7.34
CA VAL A 609 -30.95 8.43 8.22
C VAL A 609 -30.94 9.94 8.25
N ILE A 610 -32.06 10.55 7.88
CA ILE A 610 -32.29 11.99 8.01
C ILE A 610 -33.14 12.17 9.27
N ASP A 611 -32.53 12.66 10.35
CA ASP A 611 -33.22 12.96 11.61
C ASP A 611 -32.47 14.10 12.34
N PRO A 612 -33.07 15.30 12.44
CA PRO A 612 -32.42 16.41 13.12
C PRO A 612 -32.06 16.11 14.57
N LYS A 613 -32.85 15.29 15.29
CA LYS A 613 -32.60 14.96 16.69
C LYS A 613 -31.32 14.15 16.85
N GLU A 614 -31.17 13.09 16.08
CA GLU A 614 -29.99 12.20 16.15
C GLU A 614 -28.73 12.89 15.61
N ALA A 615 -28.87 13.68 14.56
CA ALA A 615 -27.74 14.44 13.98
C ALA A 615 -27.18 15.52 14.92
N TYR A 616 -28.01 16.08 15.84
CA TYR A 616 -27.53 17.04 16.83
C TYR A 616 -26.61 16.43 17.89
N GLY A 617 -26.61 15.13 18.07
CA GLY A 617 -25.69 14.37 18.91
C GLY A 617 -24.32 14.11 18.25
N ALA A 618 -24.16 14.42 16.95
CA ALA A 618 -22.96 14.12 16.21
C ALA A 618 -21.70 14.77 16.80
N THR A 619 -20.65 13.98 16.93
CA THR A 619 -19.33 14.43 17.37
C THR A 619 -18.41 14.79 16.21
N HIS A 620 -18.82 14.45 14.99
CA HIS A 620 -18.10 14.70 13.76
C HIS A 620 -18.94 15.57 12.82
N TYR A 621 -18.33 16.57 12.22
CA TYR A 621 -19.02 17.43 11.26
C TYR A 621 -18.05 18.11 10.29
N ILE A 622 -18.60 18.59 9.19
CA ILE A 622 -17.88 19.28 8.14
C ILE A 622 -18.19 20.76 8.24
N LEU A 623 -17.16 21.60 8.27
CA LEU A 623 -17.30 23.04 8.12
C LEU A 623 -16.85 23.44 6.71
N VAL A 624 -17.74 24.12 5.97
CA VAL A 624 -17.45 24.63 4.64
C VAL A 624 -17.09 26.11 4.74
N ALA A 625 -15.94 26.49 4.21
CA ALA A 625 -15.46 27.87 4.23
C ALA A 625 -16.20 28.73 3.20
N LYS A 626 -16.37 30.03 3.53
CA LYS A 626 -16.71 31.02 2.53
C LYS A 626 -15.67 31.07 1.42
N PRO A 627 -16.06 31.49 0.20
CA PRO A 627 -15.16 31.55 -0.93
C PRO A 627 -13.86 32.31 -0.63
N GLY A 628 -12.70 31.61 -0.70
CA GLY A 628 -11.37 32.19 -0.48
C GLY A 628 -10.93 32.30 0.98
N GLU A 629 -11.78 32.05 1.97
CA GLU A 629 -11.50 32.21 3.40
C GLU A 629 -11.12 30.90 4.12
N TYR A 630 -10.70 29.87 3.39
CA TYR A 630 -10.38 28.57 3.98
C TYR A 630 -9.25 28.63 5.02
N LYS A 631 -8.16 29.35 4.72
CA LYS A 631 -7.02 29.49 5.65
C LYS A 631 -7.39 30.26 6.91
N GLU A 632 -8.16 31.34 6.73
CA GLU A 632 -8.68 32.16 7.82
C GLU A 632 -9.64 31.35 8.70
N MET A 633 -10.51 30.55 8.09
CA MET A 633 -11.38 29.61 8.80
C MET A 633 -10.56 28.59 9.60
N GLN A 634 -9.57 27.97 9.02
CA GLN A 634 -8.71 26.99 9.71
C GLN A 634 -8.03 27.62 10.94
N VAL A 635 -7.44 28.79 10.78
CA VAL A 635 -6.80 29.51 11.90
C VAL A 635 -7.83 29.89 12.96
N ALA A 636 -9.03 30.35 12.58
CA ALA A 636 -10.08 30.69 13.52
C ALA A 636 -10.62 29.49 14.29
N VAL A 637 -10.78 28.34 13.59
CA VAL A 637 -11.18 27.06 14.19
C VAL A 637 -10.14 26.62 15.21
N ASP A 638 -8.87 26.57 14.82
CA ASP A 638 -7.77 26.11 15.70
C ASP A 638 -7.64 27.01 16.93
N ARG A 639 -7.74 28.32 16.77
CA ARG A 639 -7.76 29.28 17.91
C ARG A 639 -8.96 29.06 18.83
N THR A 640 -10.14 28.79 18.29
CA THR A 640 -11.35 28.59 19.07
C THR A 640 -11.24 27.29 19.87
N ILE A 641 -10.75 26.21 19.24
CA ILE A 641 -10.48 24.92 19.90
C ILE A 641 -9.44 25.11 21.00
N GLN A 642 -8.31 25.77 20.72
CA GLN A 642 -7.26 25.99 21.70
C GLN A 642 -7.73 26.85 22.90
N LYS A 643 -8.64 27.78 22.65
CA LYS A 643 -9.21 28.62 23.72
C LYS A 643 -10.22 27.89 24.61
N LEU A 644 -11.03 27.00 24.01
CA LEU A 644 -12.08 26.26 24.73
C LEU A 644 -11.57 24.96 25.32
N GLU A 645 -10.65 24.29 24.62
CA GLU A 645 -10.08 23.00 24.97
C GLU A 645 -8.54 23.05 24.99
N PRO A 646 -7.93 23.86 25.89
CA PRO A 646 -6.46 24.03 25.88
C PRO A 646 -5.68 22.77 26.19
N ALA A 647 -6.32 21.76 26.76
CA ALA A 647 -5.70 20.48 27.08
C ALA A 647 -5.53 19.56 25.86
N VAL A 648 -6.23 19.82 24.76
CA VAL A 648 -6.23 18.95 23.57
C VAL A 648 -4.92 19.11 22.81
N VAL A 649 -4.22 17.98 22.62
CA VAL A 649 -2.88 17.93 21.97
C VAL A 649 -2.97 17.65 20.49
N LYS A 650 -3.87 16.73 20.08
CA LYS A 650 -4.05 16.36 18.68
C LYS A 650 -5.03 17.32 18.01
N PRO A 651 -4.74 17.81 16.81
CA PRO A 651 -5.70 18.63 16.07
C PRO A 651 -7.04 17.92 15.92
N MET A 652 -8.13 18.63 16.28
CA MET A 652 -9.49 18.14 16.07
C MET A 652 -9.99 18.43 14.64
N SER A 653 -9.20 19.14 13.85
CA SER A 653 -9.53 19.58 12.50
C SER A 653 -8.58 18.98 11.49
N SER A 654 -9.12 18.56 10.36
CA SER A 654 -8.34 18.12 9.20
C SER A 654 -9.01 18.60 7.90
N ASN A 655 -8.24 18.70 6.81
CA ASN A 655 -8.84 19.00 5.52
C ASN A 655 -9.75 17.83 5.10
N LEU A 656 -10.98 18.13 4.68
CA LEU A 656 -11.96 17.09 4.32
C LEU A 656 -11.47 16.19 3.19
N ARG A 657 -10.87 16.76 2.14
CA ARG A 657 -10.34 15.98 1.03
C ARG A 657 -9.28 14.99 1.50
N TYR A 658 -8.38 15.44 2.37
CA TYR A 658 -7.33 14.60 2.93
C TYR A 658 -7.92 13.47 3.79
N TYR A 659 -8.90 13.79 4.61
CA TYR A 659 -9.60 12.83 5.44
C TYR A 659 -10.32 11.75 4.61
N MET A 660 -11.08 12.16 3.59
CA MET A 660 -11.82 11.25 2.71
C MET A 660 -10.91 10.40 1.81
N ALA A 661 -9.75 10.94 1.43
CA ALA A 661 -8.78 10.24 0.58
C ALA A 661 -7.78 9.38 1.35
N ARG A 662 -7.90 9.27 2.66
CA ARG A 662 -6.89 8.63 3.53
C ARG A 662 -6.53 7.20 3.09
N GLU A 663 -7.50 6.35 2.80
CA GLU A 663 -7.24 4.99 2.32
C GLU A 663 -6.85 4.95 0.83
N MET A 664 -7.27 5.93 0.03
CA MET A 664 -6.84 6.05 -1.36
C MET A 664 -5.38 6.50 -1.48
N PHE A 665 -4.83 7.07 -0.43
CA PHE A 665 -3.47 7.60 -0.41
C PHE A 665 -2.41 6.53 -0.74
N ALA A 666 -2.61 5.30 -0.28
CA ALA A 666 -1.74 4.17 -0.63
C ALA A 666 -1.77 3.87 -2.15
N LEU A 667 -2.95 3.95 -2.77
CA LEU A 667 -3.10 3.80 -4.22
C LEU A 667 -2.51 4.97 -4.99
N GLU A 668 -2.68 6.20 -4.51
CA GLU A 668 -2.06 7.39 -5.12
C GLU A 668 -0.52 7.30 -5.07
N ILE A 669 0.05 6.82 -3.98
CA ILE A 669 1.49 6.55 -3.89
C ILE A 669 1.90 5.47 -4.90
N LEU A 670 1.18 4.35 -4.93
CA LEU A 670 1.45 3.27 -5.88
C LEU A 670 1.37 3.78 -7.32
N GLN A 671 0.39 4.61 -7.63
CA GLN A 671 0.24 5.27 -8.92
C GLN A 671 1.42 6.19 -9.25
N ASN A 672 1.85 7.04 -8.31
CA ASN A 672 2.99 7.92 -8.50
C ASN A 672 4.29 7.14 -8.71
N ILE A 673 4.51 6.08 -7.95
CA ILE A 673 5.61 5.15 -8.14
C ILE A 673 5.54 4.52 -9.54
N ALA A 674 4.37 4.02 -9.93
CA ALA A 674 4.16 3.41 -11.24
C ALA A 674 4.45 4.38 -12.39
N TRP A 675 4.08 5.66 -12.26
CA TRP A 675 4.44 6.71 -13.21
C TRP A 675 5.95 6.88 -13.36
N ILE A 676 6.66 7.00 -12.24
CA ILE A 676 8.12 7.14 -12.25
C ILE A 676 8.75 5.92 -12.95
N LEU A 677 8.29 4.73 -12.61
CA LEU A 677 8.79 3.48 -13.18
C LEU A 677 8.48 3.35 -14.66
N ALA A 678 7.29 3.75 -15.10
CA ALA A 678 6.89 3.76 -16.50
C ALA A 678 7.76 4.73 -17.32
N ILE A 679 7.97 5.95 -16.84
CA ILE A 679 8.82 6.95 -17.50
C ILE A 679 10.26 6.44 -17.60
N VAL A 680 10.80 5.88 -16.54
CA VAL A 680 12.16 5.34 -16.51
C VAL A 680 12.31 4.16 -17.45
N SER A 681 11.41 3.19 -17.39
CA SER A 681 11.42 2.03 -18.27
C SER A 681 11.31 2.43 -19.73
N LEU A 682 10.42 3.38 -20.03
CA LEU A 682 10.27 3.95 -21.38
C LEU A 682 11.55 4.64 -21.84
N ALA A 683 12.16 5.48 -20.99
CA ALA A 683 13.41 6.17 -21.32
C ALA A 683 14.55 5.18 -21.61
N ILE A 684 14.72 4.14 -20.79
CA ILE A 684 15.70 3.07 -21.02
C ILE A 684 15.45 2.39 -22.35
N CYS A 685 14.19 2.05 -22.65
CA CYS A 685 13.79 1.43 -23.91
C CYS A 685 14.11 2.33 -25.11
N LEU A 686 13.76 3.60 -25.05
CA LEU A 686 14.01 4.57 -26.14
C LEU A 686 15.49 4.76 -26.40
N ILE A 687 16.32 4.90 -25.34
CA ILE A 687 17.79 5.00 -25.48
C ILE A 687 18.36 3.73 -26.11
N SER A 688 17.86 2.56 -25.71
CA SER A 688 18.27 1.26 -26.27
C SER A 688 17.91 1.13 -27.74
N ILE A 689 16.69 1.49 -28.12
CA ILE A 689 16.24 1.45 -29.52
C ILE A 689 17.02 2.45 -30.36
N PHE A 690 17.17 3.69 -29.86
CA PHE A 690 17.95 4.74 -30.53
C PHE A 690 19.37 4.26 -30.82
N SER A 691 20.07 3.72 -29.82
CA SER A 691 21.44 3.19 -29.97
C SER A 691 21.52 2.06 -31.00
N THR A 692 20.52 1.17 -31.01
CA THR A 692 20.49 0.02 -31.93
C THR A 692 20.24 0.46 -33.37
N VAL A 693 19.23 1.29 -33.58
CA VAL A 693 18.93 1.82 -34.91
C VAL A 693 20.09 2.64 -35.44
N MET A 694 20.75 3.45 -34.60
CA MET A 694 21.94 4.21 -34.95
C MET A 694 23.09 3.30 -35.39
N LEU A 695 23.34 2.22 -34.68
CA LEU A 695 24.39 1.26 -35.05
C LEU A 695 24.06 0.51 -36.34
N ASP A 696 22.82 0.00 -36.49
CA ASP A 696 22.36 -0.68 -37.69
C ASP A 696 22.45 0.22 -38.92
N THR A 697 22.06 1.47 -38.75
CA THR A 697 22.14 2.44 -39.83
C THR A 697 23.59 2.82 -40.18
N GLN A 698 24.52 2.85 -39.20
CA GLN A 698 25.94 3.08 -39.46
C GLN A 698 26.60 1.88 -40.15
N THR A 699 26.31 0.65 -39.74
CA THR A 699 26.91 -0.55 -40.36
C THR A 699 26.43 -0.78 -41.78
N ARG A 700 25.19 -0.36 -42.08
CA ARG A 700 24.57 -0.52 -43.43
C ARG A 700 24.66 0.74 -44.29
N LYS A 701 25.47 1.72 -43.92
CA LYS A 701 25.62 2.99 -44.67
C LYS A 701 25.92 2.78 -46.15
N LYS A 702 26.85 1.85 -46.50
CA LYS A 702 27.16 1.55 -47.90
C LYS A 702 25.97 0.97 -48.67
N GLU A 703 25.21 0.04 -48.06
CA GLU A 703 23.97 -0.52 -48.63
C GLU A 703 22.96 0.57 -48.93
N VAL A 704 22.75 1.49 -47.94
CA VAL A 704 21.85 2.61 -48.09
C VAL A 704 22.31 3.57 -49.17
N ALA A 705 23.61 3.86 -49.27
CA ALA A 705 24.18 4.74 -50.31
C ALA A 705 23.98 4.15 -51.72
N ILE A 706 24.24 2.84 -51.90
CA ILE A 706 24.02 2.14 -53.18
C ILE A 706 22.55 2.21 -53.56
N ARG A 707 21.64 1.91 -52.66
CA ARG A 707 20.20 1.98 -52.90
C ARG A 707 19.69 3.39 -53.25
N LYS A 708 20.26 4.42 -52.55
CA LYS A 708 19.97 5.82 -52.85
C LYS A 708 20.42 6.23 -54.24
N VAL A 709 21.63 5.79 -54.69
CA VAL A 709 22.08 6.01 -56.04
C VAL A 709 21.15 5.34 -57.08
N ASN A 710 20.57 4.20 -56.73
CA ASN A 710 19.60 3.47 -57.55
C ASN A 710 18.16 4.00 -57.38
N GLY A 711 17.95 5.19 -56.82
CA GLY A 711 16.67 5.88 -56.80
C GLY A 711 15.76 5.52 -55.62
N ALA A 712 16.22 4.77 -54.56
CA ALA A 712 15.38 4.45 -53.41
C ALA A 712 14.97 5.69 -52.62
N LEU A 713 13.70 5.80 -52.34
CA LEU A 713 13.14 6.88 -51.52
C LEU A 713 13.35 6.61 -50.03
N THR A 714 13.27 7.69 -49.23
CA THR A 714 13.37 7.57 -47.74
C THR A 714 12.36 6.58 -47.19
N LYS A 715 11.16 6.49 -47.76
CA LYS A 715 10.10 5.57 -47.34
C LYS A 715 10.53 4.09 -47.53
N ASP A 716 11.21 3.77 -48.58
CA ASP A 716 11.70 2.39 -48.87
C ASP A 716 12.75 1.95 -47.84
N ILE A 717 13.65 2.85 -47.52
CA ILE A 717 14.66 2.59 -46.49
C ILE A 717 14.04 2.45 -45.09
N ILE A 718 13.05 3.30 -44.74
CA ILE A 718 12.28 3.17 -43.49
C ILE A 718 11.57 1.79 -43.44
N LYS A 719 10.98 1.32 -44.53
CA LYS A 719 10.30 0.03 -44.61
C LYS A 719 11.26 -1.15 -44.36
N ILE A 720 12.49 -1.07 -44.87
CA ILE A 720 13.50 -2.12 -44.74
C ILE A 720 13.99 -2.21 -43.31
N PHE A 721 14.37 -1.06 -42.70
CA PHE A 721 14.81 -1.04 -41.31
C PHE A 721 13.64 -1.33 -40.36
N GLY A 722 12.47 -0.75 -40.64
CA GLY A 722 11.27 -0.86 -39.83
C GLY A 722 10.76 -2.31 -39.68
N ARG A 723 10.88 -3.14 -40.73
CA ARG A 723 10.37 -4.53 -40.72
C ARG A 723 10.91 -5.35 -39.56
N THR A 724 12.20 -5.27 -39.28
CA THR A 724 12.85 -6.03 -38.17
C THR A 724 12.30 -5.56 -36.81
N TYR A 725 12.26 -4.24 -36.61
CA TYR A 725 11.78 -3.67 -35.35
C TYR A 725 10.28 -3.88 -35.14
N LEU A 726 9.50 -3.84 -36.25
CA LEU A 726 8.06 -4.14 -36.22
C LEU A 726 7.79 -5.57 -35.74
N VAL A 727 8.51 -6.56 -36.27
CA VAL A 727 8.37 -7.97 -35.85
C VAL A 727 8.70 -8.12 -34.37
N ILE A 728 9.81 -7.54 -33.91
CA ILE A 728 10.21 -7.58 -32.49
C ILE A 728 9.13 -6.93 -31.60
N THR A 729 8.63 -5.78 -32.02
CA THR A 729 7.62 -5.03 -31.27
C THR A 729 6.28 -5.79 -31.22
N LEU A 730 5.85 -6.44 -32.32
CA LEU A 730 4.64 -7.25 -32.33
C LEU A 730 4.71 -8.44 -31.40
N ILE A 731 5.86 -9.15 -31.39
CA ILE A 731 6.07 -10.26 -30.45
C ILE A 731 6.06 -9.75 -29.01
N ALA A 732 6.78 -8.66 -28.72
CA ALA A 732 6.83 -8.05 -27.40
C ALA A 732 5.44 -7.57 -26.93
N MET A 733 4.63 -7.04 -27.85
CA MET A 733 3.27 -6.59 -27.57
C MET A 733 2.36 -7.73 -27.11
N VAL A 734 2.41 -8.90 -27.77
CA VAL A 734 1.59 -10.06 -27.38
C VAL A 734 1.90 -10.45 -25.93
N PHE A 735 3.19 -10.60 -25.59
CA PHE A 735 3.59 -10.94 -24.22
C PHE A 735 3.24 -9.84 -23.21
N ALA A 736 3.41 -8.57 -23.57
CA ALA A 736 3.05 -7.46 -22.72
C ALA A 736 1.55 -7.39 -22.42
N VAL A 737 0.71 -7.58 -23.44
CA VAL A 737 -0.77 -7.59 -23.28
C VAL A 737 -1.19 -8.75 -22.38
N VAL A 738 -0.65 -9.96 -22.56
CA VAL A 738 -0.95 -11.09 -21.69
C VAL A 738 -0.55 -10.80 -20.24
N ALA A 739 0.66 -10.25 -20.04
CA ALA A 739 1.12 -9.89 -18.70
C ALA A 739 0.24 -8.81 -18.03
N MET A 740 -0.21 -7.80 -18.80
CA MET A 740 -1.12 -6.75 -18.29
C MET A 740 -2.49 -7.31 -17.89
N LEU A 741 -3.05 -8.22 -18.70
CA LEU A 741 -4.33 -8.88 -18.38
C LEU A 741 -4.23 -9.75 -17.14
N LEU A 742 -3.15 -10.54 -17.01
CA LEU A 742 -2.90 -11.34 -15.81
C LEU A 742 -2.75 -10.44 -14.57
N PHE A 743 -1.99 -9.37 -14.68
CA PHE A 743 -1.83 -8.41 -13.59
C PHE A 743 -3.17 -7.78 -13.19
N HIS A 744 -3.99 -7.39 -14.17
CA HIS A 744 -5.31 -6.81 -13.92
C HIS A 744 -6.23 -7.80 -13.19
N ILE A 745 -6.27 -9.08 -13.62
CA ILE A 745 -7.08 -10.13 -12.97
C ILE A 745 -6.62 -10.34 -11.51
N VAL A 746 -5.32 -10.50 -11.30
CA VAL A 746 -4.77 -10.71 -9.94
C VAL A 746 -5.11 -9.52 -9.04
N LEU A 747 -4.91 -8.29 -9.52
CA LEU A 747 -5.13 -7.10 -8.72
C LEU A 747 -6.62 -6.88 -8.41
N SER A 748 -7.52 -7.10 -9.38
CA SER A 748 -8.97 -6.99 -9.18
C SER A 748 -9.50 -8.00 -8.16
N GLN A 749 -9.00 -9.23 -8.19
CA GLN A 749 -9.38 -10.26 -7.22
C GLN A 749 -8.85 -9.99 -5.80
N MET A 750 -7.61 -9.49 -5.70
CA MET A 750 -7.00 -9.22 -4.40
C MET A 750 -7.67 -8.10 -3.62
N PHE A 751 -8.08 -7.05 -4.30
CA PHE A 751 -8.54 -5.83 -3.63
C PHE A 751 -10.05 -5.62 -3.73
N ASN A 752 -10.82 -6.55 -4.31
CA ASN A 752 -12.26 -6.37 -4.61
C ASN A 752 -12.54 -4.98 -5.18
N MET A 753 -11.65 -4.53 -6.09
CA MET A 753 -11.70 -3.16 -6.62
C MET A 753 -12.88 -2.98 -7.57
N VAL A 754 -13.27 -1.72 -7.73
CA VAL A 754 -14.23 -1.30 -8.74
C VAL A 754 -13.81 -1.83 -10.11
N GLU A 755 -14.70 -2.54 -10.81
CA GLU A 755 -14.40 -3.07 -12.13
C GLU A 755 -14.05 -1.97 -13.12
N ILE A 756 -12.90 -2.07 -13.75
CA ILE A 756 -12.48 -1.22 -14.86
C ILE A 756 -12.36 -2.05 -16.13
N ASN A 757 -12.60 -1.41 -17.26
CA ASN A 757 -12.30 -2.03 -18.54
C ASN A 757 -10.80 -1.84 -18.87
N PRO A 758 -9.96 -2.91 -18.87
CA PRO A 758 -8.52 -2.79 -19.08
C PRO A 758 -8.16 -2.52 -20.55
N VAL A 759 -9.09 -2.63 -21.49
CA VAL A 759 -8.83 -2.52 -22.93
C VAL A 759 -8.27 -1.15 -23.31
N PHE A 760 -8.86 -0.07 -22.79
CA PHE A 760 -8.40 1.29 -23.09
C PHE A 760 -6.97 1.57 -22.58
N PRO A 761 -6.61 1.30 -21.32
CA PRO A 761 -5.24 1.44 -20.83
C PRO A 761 -4.21 0.62 -21.64
N ILE A 762 -4.56 -0.61 -21.99
CA ILE A 762 -3.69 -1.49 -22.76
C ILE A 762 -3.43 -0.92 -24.16
N ILE A 763 -4.48 -0.54 -24.88
CA ILE A 763 -4.36 0.05 -26.22
C ILE A 763 -3.52 1.32 -26.17
N LEU A 764 -3.77 2.20 -25.20
CA LEU A 764 -3.06 3.47 -25.05
C LEU A 764 -1.55 3.24 -24.85
N SER A 765 -1.18 2.29 -23.98
CA SER A 765 0.23 1.95 -23.74
C SER A 765 0.95 1.42 -24.98
N VAL A 766 0.28 0.56 -25.73
CA VAL A 766 0.81 0.00 -27.00
C VAL A 766 1.00 1.10 -28.03
N VAL A 767 0.00 1.96 -28.24
CA VAL A 767 0.05 3.06 -29.22
C VAL A 767 1.21 4.02 -28.91
N ILE A 768 1.39 4.38 -27.65
CA ILE A 768 2.48 5.28 -27.22
C ILE A 768 3.84 4.65 -27.52
N VAL A 769 4.08 3.41 -27.10
CA VAL A 769 5.40 2.77 -27.28
C VAL A 769 5.70 2.53 -28.76
N VAL A 770 4.73 2.04 -29.54
CA VAL A 770 4.87 1.84 -30.99
C VAL A 770 5.12 3.16 -31.71
N GLY A 771 4.41 4.21 -31.34
CA GLY A 771 4.59 5.56 -31.88
C GLY A 771 6.01 6.10 -31.65
N PHE A 772 6.54 5.95 -30.45
CA PHE A 772 7.93 6.35 -30.14
C PHE A 772 8.95 5.54 -30.95
N ILE A 773 8.76 4.21 -31.05
CA ILE A 773 9.66 3.35 -31.85
C ILE A 773 9.67 3.81 -33.32
N ALA A 774 8.50 4.03 -33.91
CA ALA A 774 8.35 4.49 -35.28
C ALA A 774 9.02 5.85 -35.49
N ALA A 775 8.84 6.78 -34.55
CA ALA A 775 9.46 8.12 -34.61
C ALA A 775 11.00 8.03 -34.57
N ILE A 776 11.57 7.19 -33.71
CA ILE A 776 13.02 6.98 -33.63
C ILE A 776 13.58 6.44 -34.96
N ILE A 777 12.91 5.41 -35.51
CA ILE A 777 13.34 4.82 -36.78
C ILE A 777 13.28 5.85 -37.89
N ALA A 778 12.18 6.57 -37.99
CA ALA A 778 12.02 7.62 -39.03
C ALA A 778 13.07 8.73 -38.89
N CYS A 779 13.36 9.18 -37.68
CA CYS A 779 14.37 10.20 -37.41
C CYS A 779 15.79 9.73 -37.80
N GLN A 780 16.18 8.52 -37.43
CA GLN A 780 17.51 7.98 -37.73
C GLN A 780 17.70 7.71 -39.23
N VAL A 781 16.68 7.18 -39.90
CA VAL A 781 16.74 6.96 -41.37
C VAL A 781 16.82 8.28 -42.11
N ARG A 782 16.01 9.30 -41.73
CA ARG A 782 16.10 10.64 -42.31
C ARG A 782 17.51 11.26 -42.17
N LYS A 783 18.14 11.06 -41.03
CA LYS A 783 19.49 11.55 -40.78
C LYS A 783 20.52 10.91 -41.72
N ILE A 784 20.41 9.62 -41.98
CA ILE A 784 21.29 8.91 -42.93
C ILE A 784 21.04 9.32 -44.37
N MET A 785 19.79 9.51 -44.76
CA MET A 785 19.43 9.91 -46.10
C MET A 785 19.92 11.34 -46.47
N LYS A 786 20.24 12.20 -45.48
CA LYS A 786 20.85 13.51 -45.68
C LYS A 786 22.35 13.44 -46.02
N VAL A 787 23.00 12.29 -45.80
CA VAL A 787 24.43 12.12 -46.07
C VAL A 787 24.64 11.91 -47.58
N ASP A 788 25.66 12.56 -48.13
CA ASP A 788 26.03 12.46 -49.50
C ASP A 788 26.59 11.07 -49.88
N PRO A 789 26.00 10.32 -50.83
CA PRO A 789 26.47 8.99 -51.22
C PRO A 789 27.89 8.94 -51.69
N SER A 790 28.36 10.01 -52.40
CA SER A 790 29.74 10.09 -52.93
C SER A 790 30.79 10.06 -51.81
N LYS A 791 30.50 10.74 -50.70
CA LYS A 791 31.38 10.78 -49.51
C LYS A 791 31.45 9.45 -48.76
N ILE A 792 30.42 8.61 -48.90
CA ILE A 792 30.38 7.28 -48.26
C ILE A 792 31.11 6.25 -49.13
N LEU A 793 30.98 6.32 -50.43
CA LEU A 793 31.54 5.38 -51.38
C LEU A 793 33.03 5.64 -51.63
N ALA A 794 33.50 6.94 -51.56
CA ALA A 794 34.89 7.35 -51.72
C ALA A 794 35.79 7.11 -50.50
N LYS A 795 35.25 6.73 -49.32
CA LYS A 795 36.05 6.40 -48.12
C LYS A 795 36.41 4.91 -48.14
N GLU A 796 37.33 4.50 -48.93
CA GLU A 796 38.06 3.24 -48.76
C GLU A 796 39.28 3.38 -47.93
#